data_78770980f6cc8c2f338400f3c8d01625
#
_entry.id   78770980f6cc8c2f338400f3c8d01625
#
_cell.length_a   1.000
_cell.length_b   1.000
_cell.length_c   1.000
_cell.angle_alpha   90.00
_cell.angle_beta   90.00
_cell.angle_gamma   90.00
#
_symmetry.space_group_name_H-M   'P 1'
#
loop_
_entity.id
_entity.type
_entity.pdbx_description
1 polymer ?
#
loop_
_entity_poly.entity_id
_entity_poly.type
_entity_poly.pdbx_seq_one_letter_code
_entity_poly.pdbx_strand_id
1 'polypeptide(L)'
;MSRGEILWRFRSLLRLGADRLLLSRRQRPRPLERVMQHAEAQRGFSVHDVACGEWADAKTGARENVWCGRLLARAEHIAKGDLSYFDLQRHHHGDPIDWNRDHAADIAAPLRFAPLIDYRDFRVTGDCKLVWEPNRHHHLVVLARAYRASGEIRFAEAAVTQLDGWLRQCPYGMGMNWRSPLELGVRLINWVWTIDLIRESGLVSGGFEERLIDSVDRHVWEIARSFSQGSSAGNHLVGEAAGVYVAANYFDGITHASRYREQSRALLENELLRQTFADGGGREQAFGYALFVMQFFLICMLVAEKRGHPLSDTYRGRLEAMFEFVNALCEGGNPPLFGDCDDGYVLDLGSARPDAREMLAWGASVFKREDFKQHSGADGESVRWLLGKSGLDVFDSLQDNNTARDLAPHAFPESGLYLLQYGHAKSPENASVTFDCGPHGLPPMCGHGHADALSVTLRVAGQSVLVDPGTFDYFTYPELREYFRSTAAHNTLEIDALDQSEMLGAFLWGRAANAKLLSWRPTSDGGSVSGEHDGYDRLADPVTHRRTVTLAGETGLLTIRDELDAMDSHQVEFRLHFAEHCRVRTSPSNVLRVCLADVELSLELDARLAVESVSAADDGHAGWISPAYHVKRRGATVIGRATLNGDVVLTTTVRLPWFAKHVAFKRLENGGLAPAVTAKASPDAVRHGPDGTHQRALSSKMFSGRQGQGKRP
;
A
#
# COMPACT_ATOMS: atom_id res chain seq x y z
N MET A 1 0.25 21.53 -15.95
CA MET A 1 -1.21 21.65 -15.59
C MET A 1 -2.04 21.77 -16.86
N SER A 2 -3.15 21.04 -16.94
CA SER A 2 -4.12 21.18 -18.04
C SER A 2 -4.94 22.48 -17.92
N ARG A 3 -5.55 22.94 -19.05
CA ARG A 3 -6.48 24.09 -19.02
C ARG A 3 -7.64 23.87 -18.05
N GLY A 4 -8.15 22.65 -17.94
CA GLY A 4 -9.20 22.27 -17.01
C GLY A 4 -8.77 22.40 -15.55
N GLU A 5 -7.56 21.98 -15.23
CA GLU A 5 -6.98 22.12 -13.88
C GLU A 5 -6.78 23.59 -13.48
N ILE A 6 -6.29 24.43 -14.39
CA ILE A 6 -6.12 25.86 -14.14
C ILE A 6 -7.48 26.51 -13.81
N LEU A 7 -8.52 26.18 -14.60
CA LEU A 7 -9.87 26.69 -14.36
C LEU A 7 -10.45 26.20 -13.03
N TRP A 8 -10.23 24.94 -12.68
CA TRP A 8 -10.65 24.37 -11.41
C TRP A 8 -9.96 25.06 -10.22
N ARG A 9 -8.64 25.28 -10.29
CA ARG A 9 -7.88 26.00 -9.25
C ARG A 9 -8.39 27.45 -9.09
N PHE A 10 -8.64 28.14 -10.20
CA PHE A 10 -9.19 29.51 -10.16
C PHE A 10 -10.57 29.55 -9.50
N ARG A 11 -11.48 28.66 -9.90
CA ARG A 11 -12.80 28.51 -9.28
C ARG A 11 -12.69 28.20 -7.78
N SER A 12 -11.74 27.35 -7.40
CA SER A 12 -11.48 27.00 -6.01
C SER A 12 -11.03 28.22 -5.19
N LEU A 13 -10.15 29.05 -5.73
CA LEU A 13 -9.73 30.30 -5.06
C LEU A 13 -10.90 31.29 -4.86
N LEU A 14 -11.74 31.49 -5.88
CA LEU A 14 -12.94 32.34 -5.76
C LEU A 14 -13.89 31.80 -4.68
N ARG A 15 -14.11 30.49 -4.65
CA ARG A 15 -14.92 29.82 -3.64
C ARG A 15 -14.36 30.04 -2.23
N LEU A 16 -13.06 29.81 -2.04
CA LEU A 16 -12.41 30.01 -0.75
C LEU A 16 -12.54 31.45 -0.25
N GLY A 17 -12.46 32.44 -1.14
CA GLY A 17 -12.71 33.86 -0.80
C GLY A 17 -14.14 34.08 -0.31
N ALA A 18 -15.14 33.53 -1.01
CA ALA A 18 -16.55 33.61 -0.61
C ALA A 18 -16.81 32.90 0.74
N ASP A 19 -16.28 31.69 0.92
CA ASP A 19 -16.43 30.91 2.15
C ASP A 19 -15.83 31.62 3.36
N ARG A 20 -14.64 32.22 3.21
CA ARG A 20 -14.01 33.02 4.25
C ARG A 20 -14.90 34.18 4.68
N LEU A 21 -15.54 34.87 3.72
CA LEU A 21 -16.45 36.00 4.00
C LEU A 21 -17.72 35.51 4.72
N LEU A 22 -18.32 34.41 4.30
CA LEU A 22 -19.51 33.83 4.91
C LEU A 22 -19.23 33.35 6.35
N LEU A 23 -18.12 32.68 6.59
CA LEU A 23 -17.71 32.22 7.93
C LEU A 23 -17.39 33.42 8.85
N SER A 24 -16.73 34.47 8.33
CA SER A 24 -16.45 35.69 9.12
C SER A 24 -17.73 36.40 9.57
N ARG A 25 -18.81 36.29 8.79
CA ARG A 25 -20.14 36.84 9.13
C ARG A 25 -20.99 35.88 9.98
N ARG A 26 -20.44 34.75 10.42
CA ARG A 26 -21.18 33.69 11.15
C ARG A 26 -22.40 33.17 10.39
N GLN A 27 -22.46 33.34 9.06
CA GLN A 27 -23.56 32.84 8.25
C GLN A 27 -23.35 31.35 8.02
N ARG A 28 -24.39 30.55 8.30
CA ARG A 28 -24.38 29.12 7.98
C ARG A 28 -24.53 28.96 6.48
N PRO A 29 -23.69 28.12 5.82
CA PRO A 29 -23.83 27.86 4.39
C PRO A 29 -25.16 27.18 4.02
N ARG A 30 -25.84 26.55 5.01
CA ARG A 30 -27.09 25.81 4.82
C ARG A 30 -28.01 25.91 6.02
N PRO A 31 -29.35 25.91 5.79
CA PRO A 31 -30.37 25.87 6.86
C PRO A 31 -30.47 24.48 7.46
N LEU A 32 -30.22 24.34 8.77
CA LEU A 32 -30.28 23.07 9.52
C LEU A 32 -31.68 22.44 9.53
N GLU A 33 -32.73 23.26 9.59
CA GLU A 33 -34.13 22.79 9.68
C GLU A 33 -34.55 21.87 8.53
N ARG A 34 -34.05 22.09 7.31
CA ARG A 34 -34.33 21.23 6.15
C ARG A 34 -33.63 19.89 6.22
N VAL A 35 -32.46 19.84 6.85
CA VAL A 35 -31.67 18.60 7.00
C VAL A 35 -32.34 17.68 8.02
N MET A 36 -32.83 18.26 9.14
CA MET A 36 -33.44 17.50 10.23
C MET A 36 -34.77 16.86 9.84
N GLN A 37 -35.65 17.53 9.09
CA GLN A 37 -36.95 17.02 8.66
C GLN A 37 -36.87 15.73 7.81
N HIS A 38 -35.70 15.47 7.20
CA HIS A 38 -35.49 14.30 6.34
C HIS A 38 -34.67 13.20 7.02
N ALA A 39 -33.88 13.52 8.05
CA ALA A 39 -32.98 12.56 8.71
C ALA A 39 -33.71 11.53 9.59
N GLU A 40 -34.90 11.87 10.12
CA GLU A 40 -35.73 10.96 10.92
C GLU A 40 -36.30 9.78 10.11
N ALA A 41 -36.34 9.90 8.78
CA ALA A 41 -37.18 9.03 7.98
C ALA A 41 -36.52 7.72 7.50
N GLN A 42 -35.21 7.65 7.26
CA GLN A 42 -34.65 6.41 6.68
C GLN A 42 -33.14 6.25 6.94
N ARG A 43 -32.79 5.28 7.75
CA ARG A 43 -31.45 4.69 7.83
C ARG A 43 -31.37 3.55 6.81
N GLY A 44 -30.54 3.69 5.79
CA GLY A 44 -30.63 2.89 4.58
C GLY A 44 -30.19 1.42 4.67
N PHE A 45 -29.35 1.02 5.63
CA PHE A 45 -28.85 -0.36 5.82
C PHE A 45 -28.11 -0.49 7.16
N SER A 46 -27.91 -1.72 7.64
CA SER A 46 -26.98 -1.99 8.74
C SER A 46 -25.63 -2.44 8.19
N VAL A 47 -24.55 -1.94 8.79
CA VAL A 47 -23.16 -2.33 8.43
C VAL A 47 -22.72 -3.63 9.11
N HIS A 48 -23.50 -4.15 10.06
CA HIS A 48 -23.20 -5.38 10.82
C HIS A 48 -24.45 -6.24 11.02
N ASP A 49 -24.26 -7.44 11.53
CA ASP A 49 -25.30 -8.38 11.94
C ASP A 49 -25.07 -8.97 13.34
N VAL A 50 -24.14 -8.39 14.12
CA VAL A 50 -23.84 -8.81 15.50
C VAL A 50 -24.94 -8.28 16.43
N ALA A 51 -25.62 -9.17 17.19
CA ALA A 51 -26.58 -8.75 18.20
C ALA A 51 -25.88 -8.09 19.41
N CYS A 52 -26.59 -7.17 20.09
CA CYS A 52 -26.00 -6.48 21.24
C CYS A 52 -25.73 -7.49 22.38
N GLY A 53 -24.48 -7.55 22.85
CA GLY A 53 -24.04 -8.49 23.88
C GLY A 53 -23.78 -9.92 23.37
N GLU A 54 -23.88 -10.17 22.07
CA GLU A 54 -23.76 -11.53 21.48
C GLU A 54 -22.50 -12.26 21.91
N TRP A 55 -21.37 -11.56 22.04
CA TRP A 55 -20.09 -12.19 22.36
C TRP A 55 -19.79 -12.30 23.87
N ALA A 56 -20.62 -11.70 24.69
CA ALA A 56 -20.55 -11.84 26.15
C ALA A 56 -21.39 -12.99 26.70
N ASP A 57 -22.25 -13.62 25.88
CA ASP A 57 -23.05 -14.77 26.29
C ASP A 57 -22.14 -16.00 26.52
N ALA A 58 -22.40 -16.72 27.62
CA ALA A 58 -21.67 -17.96 27.96
C ALA A 58 -21.81 -19.08 26.89
N LYS A 59 -22.77 -18.93 25.96
CA LYS A 59 -22.99 -19.84 24.82
C LYS A 59 -22.15 -19.47 23.59
N THR A 60 -21.45 -18.34 23.63
CA THR A 60 -20.57 -17.87 22.54
C THR A 60 -19.39 -18.82 22.37
N GLY A 61 -18.93 -19.02 21.15
CA GLY A 61 -17.79 -19.89 20.84
C GLY A 61 -16.47 -19.41 21.46
N ALA A 62 -15.54 -20.33 21.66
CA ALA A 62 -14.25 -20.01 22.26
C ALA A 62 -13.46 -18.92 21.49
N ARG A 63 -13.62 -18.86 20.18
CA ARG A 63 -12.97 -17.89 19.27
C ARG A 63 -13.50 -16.47 19.51
N GLU A 64 -14.82 -16.31 19.53
CA GLU A 64 -15.48 -15.02 19.75
C GLU A 64 -15.19 -14.48 21.16
N ASN A 65 -15.07 -15.35 22.16
CA ASN A 65 -14.65 -14.95 23.51
C ASN A 65 -13.22 -14.37 23.53
N VAL A 66 -12.30 -14.94 22.76
CA VAL A 66 -10.94 -14.40 22.61
C VAL A 66 -10.97 -13.03 21.89
N TRP A 67 -11.76 -12.91 20.84
CA TRP A 67 -11.93 -11.64 20.12
C TRP A 67 -12.52 -10.56 21.04
N CYS A 68 -13.59 -10.90 21.77
CA CYS A 68 -14.22 -9.99 22.73
C CYS A 68 -13.20 -9.52 23.78
N GLY A 69 -12.44 -10.42 24.39
CA GLY A 69 -11.43 -10.07 25.38
C GLY A 69 -10.37 -9.10 24.86
N ARG A 70 -9.85 -9.32 23.65
CA ARG A 70 -8.88 -8.40 23.00
C ARG A 70 -9.50 -7.04 22.71
N LEU A 71 -10.73 -7.03 22.18
CA LEU A 71 -11.47 -5.82 21.83
C LEU A 71 -11.75 -4.98 23.07
N LEU A 72 -12.26 -5.58 24.16
CA LEU A 72 -12.55 -4.89 25.41
C LEU A 72 -11.27 -4.30 26.03
N ALA A 73 -10.16 -5.02 26.01
CA ALA A 73 -8.88 -4.51 26.51
C ALA A 73 -8.41 -3.26 25.77
N ARG A 74 -8.60 -3.19 24.43
CA ARG A 74 -8.31 -1.96 23.64
C ARG A 74 -9.30 -0.84 24.00
N ALA A 75 -10.59 -1.15 24.03
CA ALA A 75 -11.64 -0.18 24.29
C ALA A 75 -11.52 0.49 25.66
N GLU A 76 -11.04 -0.22 26.71
CA GLU A 76 -10.77 0.32 28.03
C GLU A 76 -9.76 1.49 28.01
N HIS A 77 -8.69 1.36 27.22
CA HIS A 77 -7.71 2.44 27.06
C HIS A 77 -8.31 3.61 26.30
N ILE A 78 -8.98 3.32 25.18
CA ILE A 78 -9.60 4.34 24.34
C ILE A 78 -10.68 5.13 25.09
N ALA A 79 -11.49 4.46 25.92
CA ALA A 79 -12.51 5.12 26.73
C ALA A 79 -11.91 6.15 27.74
N LYS A 80 -10.66 5.98 28.14
CA LYS A 80 -9.89 6.90 29.01
C LYS A 80 -9.14 8.00 28.22
N GLY A 81 -9.25 8.04 26.90
CA GLY A 81 -8.52 8.98 26.05
C GLY A 81 -7.10 8.54 25.70
N ASP A 82 -6.74 7.26 25.93
CA ASP A 82 -5.44 6.70 25.55
C ASP A 82 -5.55 6.14 24.12
N LEU A 83 -4.93 6.79 23.15
CA LEU A 83 -4.93 6.38 21.75
C LEU A 83 -3.58 5.79 21.33
N SER A 84 -3.60 4.97 20.27
CA SER A 84 -2.40 4.37 19.68
C SER A 84 -2.43 4.54 18.18
N TYR A 85 -1.40 5.18 17.61
CA TYR A 85 -1.17 5.32 16.17
C TYR A 85 0.30 5.64 15.92
N PHE A 86 0.85 5.18 14.82
CA PHE A 86 2.27 5.31 14.48
C PHE A 86 3.20 4.81 15.60
N ASP A 87 4.12 5.64 16.06
CA ASP A 87 5.02 5.35 17.20
C ASP A 87 4.39 5.63 18.59
N LEU A 88 3.28 6.36 18.63
CA LEU A 88 2.55 6.63 19.87
C LEU A 88 1.76 5.40 20.31
N GLN A 89 2.11 4.87 21.49
CA GLN A 89 1.44 3.70 22.05
C GLN A 89 0.74 4.04 23.36
N ARG A 90 -0.60 3.92 23.40
CA ARG A 90 -1.44 4.25 24.57
C ARG A 90 -1.14 5.64 25.11
N HIS A 91 -0.95 6.59 24.22
CA HIS A 91 -0.68 7.97 24.59
C HIS A 91 -1.97 8.67 25.02
N HIS A 92 -1.93 9.36 26.18
CA HIS A 92 -3.09 10.07 26.71
C HIS A 92 -3.29 11.41 26.00
N HIS A 93 -4.48 11.62 25.42
CA HIS A 93 -4.82 12.80 24.63
C HIS A 93 -5.61 13.88 25.40
N GLY A 94 -5.69 13.75 26.73
CA GLY A 94 -6.42 14.66 27.60
C GLY A 94 -7.85 14.19 27.95
N ASP A 95 -8.45 14.84 28.93
CA ASP A 95 -9.83 14.65 29.34
C ASP A 95 -10.48 16.03 29.59
N PRO A 96 -11.24 16.58 28.61
CA PRO A 96 -11.57 16.02 27.28
C PRO A 96 -10.36 15.96 26.34
N ILE A 97 -10.42 15.07 25.32
CA ILE A 97 -9.39 14.96 24.28
C ILE A 97 -9.22 16.31 23.56
N ASP A 98 -7.97 16.75 23.34
CA ASP A 98 -7.63 17.91 22.52
C ASP A 98 -7.45 17.48 21.04
N TRP A 99 -8.48 17.70 20.22
CA TRP A 99 -8.54 17.28 18.81
C TRP A 99 -7.71 18.16 17.86
N ASN A 100 -7.13 19.26 18.32
CA ASN A 100 -6.37 20.18 17.49
C ASN A 100 -4.88 20.22 17.86
N ARG A 101 -4.35 19.14 18.43
CA ARG A 101 -2.98 19.04 18.91
C ARG A 101 -2.21 17.90 18.25
N ASP A 102 -0.97 18.16 17.89
CA ASP A 102 0.05 17.13 17.76
C ASP A 102 0.51 16.74 19.16
N HIS A 103 0.09 15.57 19.61
CA HIS A 103 0.36 15.10 20.96
C HIS A 103 1.80 14.57 21.16
N ALA A 104 2.54 14.27 20.09
CA ALA A 104 3.94 13.87 20.19
C ALA A 104 4.85 15.08 20.41
N ALA A 105 4.60 16.16 19.67
CA ALA A 105 5.37 17.41 19.77
C ALA A 105 4.81 18.42 20.78
N ASP A 106 3.62 18.16 21.33
CA ASP A 106 2.85 19.08 22.19
C ASP A 106 2.53 20.43 21.53
N ILE A 107 2.28 20.42 20.21
CA ILE A 107 1.98 21.64 19.42
C ILE A 107 0.47 21.71 19.13
N ALA A 108 -0.18 22.77 19.61
CA ALA A 108 -1.58 23.05 19.28
C ALA A 108 -1.70 23.69 17.90
N ALA A 109 -2.38 23.03 16.97
CA ALA A 109 -2.68 23.59 15.66
C ALA A 109 -3.69 24.73 15.76
N PRO A 110 -3.55 25.81 14.95
CA PRO A 110 -4.38 27.01 15.11
C PRO A 110 -5.83 26.76 14.67
N LEU A 111 -6.79 27.21 15.49
CA LEU A 111 -8.21 27.20 15.15
C LEU A 111 -8.57 28.42 14.30
N ARG A 112 -8.16 28.46 13.04
CA ARG A 112 -8.46 29.50 12.05
C ARG A 112 -9.04 28.89 10.78
N PHE A 113 -9.45 29.71 9.80
CA PHE A 113 -9.98 29.23 8.52
C PHE A 113 -9.05 28.20 7.90
N ALA A 114 -9.52 26.98 7.78
CA ALA A 114 -8.72 25.79 7.45
C ALA A 114 -7.83 25.95 6.19
N PRO A 115 -8.33 26.48 5.05
CA PRO A 115 -7.51 26.63 3.85
C PRO A 115 -6.29 27.58 4.00
N LEU A 116 -6.25 28.41 5.04
CA LEU A 116 -5.13 29.33 5.32
C LEU A 116 -4.12 28.74 6.32
N ILE A 117 -4.29 27.49 6.75
CA ILE A 117 -3.31 26.81 7.59
C ILE A 117 -2.26 26.19 6.69
N ASP A 118 -1.02 26.56 6.89
CA ASP A 118 0.11 25.84 6.30
C ASP A 118 0.40 24.60 7.16
N TYR A 119 -0.14 23.48 6.73
CA TYR A 119 0.00 22.19 7.43
C TYR A 119 1.36 21.51 7.22
N ARG A 120 2.21 22.08 6.36
CA ARG A 120 3.56 21.60 6.09
C ARG A 120 4.60 22.26 6.99
N ASP A 121 4.25 23.38 7.61
CA ASP A 121 5.14 24.04 8.58
C ASP A 121 4.93 23.43 9.96
N PHE A 122 5.87 22.56 10.36
CA PHE A 122 5.89 21.90 11.67
C PHE A 122 5.73 22.87 12.85
N ARG A 123 6.26 24.10 12.75
CA ARG A 123 6.13 25.11 13.81
C ARG A 123 4.70 25.64 13.97
N VAL A 124 3.86 25.45 12.95
CA VAL A 124 2.46 25.92 12.94
C VAL A 124 1.50 24.87 13.44
N THR A 125 1.71 23.61 13.06
CA THR A 125 0.73 22.53 13.29
C THR A 125 1.31 21.33 14.03
N GLY A 126 2.61 21.26 14.25
CA GLY A 126 3.29 20.01 14.49
C GLY A 126 3.29 19.16 13.22
N ASP A 127 3.46 17.86 13.33
CA ASP A 127 3.26 16.96 12.20
C ASP A 127 1.78 16.84 11.87
N CYS A 128 1.43 17.18 10.63
CA CYS A 128 0.03 17.17 10.20
C CYS A 128 -0.62 15.78 10.26
N LYS A 129 0.15 14.72 10.06
CA LYS A 129 -0.34 13.35 10.14
C LYS A 129 -0.67 12.96 11.59
N LEU A 130 0.14 13.39 12.56
CA LEU A 130 -0.12 13.17 13.97
C LEU A 130 -1.36 13.92 14.46
N VAL A 131 -1.71 15.05 13.83
CA VAL A 131 -2.98 15.72 14.09
C VAL A 131 -4.15 15.01 13.39
N TRP A 132 -3.99 14.56 12.13
CA TRP A 132 -5.10 14.00 11.38
C TRP A 132 -5.46 12.57 11.79
N GLU A 133 -4.50 11.72 12.14
CA GLU A 133 -4.74 10.30 12.40
C GLU A 133 -5.80 10.05 13.50
N PRO A 134 -5.71 10.64 14.73
CA PRO A 134 -6.77 10.48 15.73
C PRO A 134 -8.11 11.06 15.27
N ASN A 135 -8.10 12.04 14.36
CA ASN A 135 -9.30 12.70 13.82
C ASN A 135 -9.96 11.93 12.66
N ARG A 136 -9.39 10.82 12.22
CA ARG A 136 -10.05 9.83 11.34
C ARG A 136 -11.11 9.02 12.10
N HIS A 137 -11.02 8.98 13.41
CA HIS A 137 -11.97 8.37 14.33
C HIS A 137 -12.07 6.84 14.26
N HIS A 138 -10.99 6.15 13.87
CA HIS A 138 -10.91 4.69 13.91
C HIS A 138 -11.21 4.12 15.31
N HIS A 139 -10.73 4.80 16.35
CA HIS A 139 -10.94 4.43 17.75
C HIS A 139 -12.40 4.44 18.18
N LEU A 140 -13.26 5.26 17.56
CA LEU A 140 -14.71 5.26 17.84
C LEU A 140 -15.35 3.97 17.34
N VAL A 141 -14.89 3.41 16.22
CA VAL A 141 -15.36 2.10 15.73
C VAL A 141 -14.98 1.00 16.72
N VAL A 142 -13.79 1.05 17.33
CA VAL A 142 -13.37 0.09 18.37
C VAL A 142 -14.29 0.17 19.58
N LEU A 143 -14.61 1.36 20.10
CA LEU A 143 -15.56 1.57 21.19
C LEU A 143 -16.96 1.04 20.84
N ALA A 144 -17.44 1.35 19.65
CA ALA A 144 -18.75 0.92 19.18
C ALA A 144 -18.84 -0.61 19.03
N ARG A 145 -17.79 -1.26 18.52
CA ARG A 145 -17.64 -2.72 18.45
C ARG A 145 -17.64 -3.33 19.86
N ALA A 146 -16.93 -2.73 20.82
CA ALA A 146 -16.88 -3.19 22.20
C ALA A 146 -18.26 -3.16 22.84
N TYR A 147 -19.02 -2.06 22.67
CA TYR A 147 -20.43 -1.99 23.10
C TYR A 147 -21.24 -3.11 22.44
N ARG A 148 -21.13 -3.26 21.12
CA ARG A 148 -21.94 -4.22 20.38
C ARG A 148 -21.63 -5.67 20.78
N ALA A 149 -20.38 -6.01 21.00
CA ALA A 149 -19.94 -7.35 21.40
C ALA A 149 -20.35 -7.68 22.86
N SER A 150 -20.15 -6.76 23.79
CA SER A 150 -20.31 -7.00 25.23
C SER A 150 -21.68 -6.60 25.80
N GLY A 151 -22.39 -5.66 25.16
CA GLY A 151 -23.58 -5.02 25.72
C GLY A 151 -23.29 -3.95 26.77
N GLU A 152 -22.02 -3.67 27.09
CA GLU A 152 -21.63 -2.69 28.10
C GLU A 152 -21.83 -1.25 27.61
N ILE A 153 -22.87 -0.58 28.12
CA ILE A 153 -23.31 0.75 27.66
C ILE A 153 -22.20 1.81 27.74
N ARG A 154 -21.27 1.70 28.70
CA ARG A 154 -20.17 2.66 28.91
C ARG A 154 -19.28 2.87 27.68
N PHE A 155 -19.13 1.87 26.81
CA PHE A 155 -18.36 2.02 25.59
C PHE A 155 -19.12 2.86 24.54
N ALA A 156 -20.44 2.72 24.47
CA ALA A 156 -21.26 3.60 23.63
C ALA A 156 -21.28 5.03 24.17
N GLU A 157 -21.33 5.21 25.50
CA GLU A 157 -21.24 6.51 26.17
C GLU A 157 -19.89 7.19 25.87
N ALA A 158 -18.77 6.44 25.94
CA ALA A 158 -17.45 6.94 25.60
C ALA A 158 -17.38 7.38 24.13
N ALA A 159 -17.91 6.57 23.20
CA ALA A 159 -17.95 6.90 21.78
C ALA A 159 -18.75 8.18 21.51
N VAL A 160 -19.92 8.34 22.11
CA VAL A 160 -20.76 9.55 22.00
C VAL A 160 -20.07 10.76 22.61
N THR A 161 -19.48 10.60 23.81
CA THR A 161 -18.76 11.70 24.50
C THR A 161 -17.59 12.22 23.69
N GLN A 162 -16.75 11.32 23.17
CA GLN A 162 -15.58 11.72 22.36
C GLN A 162 -16.03 12.35 21.04
N LEU A 163 -17.03 11.79 20.36
CA LEU A 163 -17.54 12.36 19.10
C LEU A 163 -18.21 13.72 19.33
N ASP A 164 -19.03 13.88 20.37
CA ASP A 164 -19.65 15.17 20.68
C ASP A 164 -18.62 16.21 21.11
N GLY A 165 -17.57 15.80 21.82
CA GLY A 165 -16.40 16.62 22.11
C GLY A 165 -15.72 17.15 20.84
N TRP A 166 -15.53 16.27 19.85
CA TRP A 166 -14.99 16.66 18.54
C TRP A 166 -15.93 17.66 17.82
N LEU A 167 -17.23 17.36 17.74
CA LEU A 167 -18.21 18.23 17.08
C LEU A 167 -18.24 19.66 17.66
N ARG A 168 -17.91 19.82 18.94
CA ARG A 168 -17.84 21.13 19.61
C ARG A 168 -16.49 21.82 19.40
N GLN A 169 -15.39 21.07 19.41
CA GLN A 169 -14.03 21.64 19.31
C GLN A 169 -13.60 21.92 17.87
N CYS A 170 -14.20 21.26 16.88
CA CYS A 170 -13.83 21.34 15.48
C CYS A 170 -14.94 21.97 14.62
N PRO A 171 -15.23 23.28 14.80
CA PRO A 171 -16.32 23.96 14.09
C PRO A 171 -16.04 23.97 12.58
N TYR A 172 -17.11 23.92 11.78
CA TYR A 172 -17.05 23.86 10.33
C TYR A 172 -16.10 24.90 9.72
N GLY A 173 -15.20 24.41 8.85
CA GLY A 173 -14.26 25.20 8.08
C GLY A 173 -13.08 25.80 8.89
N MET A 174 -12.95 25.44 10.17
CA MET A 174 -11.89 25.96 11.05
C MET A 174 -10.97 24.81 11.53
N GLY A 175 -9.68 25.10 11.61
CA GLY A 175 -8.67 24.15 12.12
C GLY A 175 -8.23 23.11 11.11
N MET A 176 -7.29 22.26 11.52
CA MET A 176 -6.68 21.20 10.71
C MET A 176 -7.70 20.17 10.26
N ASN A 177 -8.72 19.93 11.06
CA ASN A 177 -9.73 18.90 10.83
C ASN A 177 -10.66 19.17 9.63
N TRP A 178 -10.60 20.37 9.05
CA TRP A 178 -11.31 20.76 7.82
C TRP A 178 -10.38 21.09 6.67
N ARG A 179 -9.07 20.79 6.80
CA ARG A 179 -8.05 21.19 5.82
C ARG A 179 -7.97 20.25 4.62
N SER A 180 -8.21 18.94 4.83
CA SER A 180 -8.09 17.91 3.81
C SER A 180 -9.42 17.20 3.56
N PRO A 181 -9.99 17.26 2.34
CA PRO A 181 -11.22 16.53 2.01
C PRO A 181 -11.10 15.01 2.16
N LEU A 182 -9.91 14.43 1.95
CA LEU A 182 -9.65 13.01 2.19
C LEU A 182 -9.94 12.65 3.66
N GLU A 183 -9.44 13.45 4.61
CA GLU A 183 -9.65 13.22 6.04
C GLU A 183 -11.14 13.31 6.41
N LEU A 184 -11.89 14.21 5.74
CA LEU A 184 -13.35 14.28 5.88
C LEU A 184 -14.01 12.98 5.38
N GLY A 185 -13.51 12.40 4.27
CA GLY A 185 -14.02 11.18 3.68
C GLY A 185 -13.82 9.95 4.58
N VAL A 186 -12.60 9.75 5.09
CA VAL A 186 -12.29 8.66 6.04
C VAL A 186 -13.15 8.77 7.30
N ARG A 187 -13.27 9.99 7.86
CA ARG A 187 -14.08 10.26 9.05
C ARG A 187 -15.54 9.91 8.84
N LEU A 188 -16.13 10.26 7.70
CA LEU A 188 -17.53 9.92 7.37
C LEU A 188 -17.76 8.41 7.39
N ILE A 189 -16.85 7.61 6.85
CA ILE A 189 -16.95 6.15 6.86
C ILE A 189 -16.94 5.65 8.31
N ASN A 190 -15.98 6.09 9.11
CA ASN A 190 -15.86 5.69 10.52
C ASN A 190 -17.09 6.13 11.35
N TRP A 191 -17.70 7.28 11.06
CA TRP A 191 -18.94 7.71 11.71
C TRP A 191 -20.11 6.82 11.33
N VAL A 192 -20.26 6.42 10.07
CA VAL A 192 -21.31 5.49 9.66
C VAL A 192 -21.21 4.18 10.44
N TRP A 193 -20.01 3.58 10.53
CA TRP A 193 -19.81 2.36 11.31
C TRP A 193 -20.08 2.56 12.80
N THR A 194 -19.55 3.61 13.39
CA THR A 194 -19.75 3.92 14.82
C THR A 194 -21.22 4.06 15.15
N ILE A 195 -21.94 4.90 14.41
CA ILE A 195 -23.35 5.21 14.69
C ILE A 195 -24.25 4.01 14.47
N ASP A 196 -23.99 3.20 13.44
CA ASP A 196 -24.77 1.99 13.21
C ASP A 196 -24.59 0.97 14.34
N LEU A 197 -23.36 0.75 14.78
CA LEU A 197 -23.04 -0.18 15.87
C LEU A 197 -23.65 0.21 17.22
N ILE A 198 -23.69 1.51 17.56
CA ILE A 198 -24.27 1.99 18.84
C ILE A 198 -25.76 2.40 18.74
N ARG A 199 -26.39 2.25 17.58
CA ARG A 199 -27.76 2.73 17.32
C ARG A 199 -28.78 2.28 18.37
N GLU A 200 -28.68 1.04 18.81
CA GLU A 200 -29.62 0.45 19.78
C GLU A 200 -29.38 0.89 21.23
N SER A 201 -28.32 1.63 21.51
CA SER A 201 -28.03 2.18 22.85
C SER A 201 -29.01 3.26 23.28
N GLY A 202 -29.73 3.88 22.34
CA GLY A 202 -30.59 5.04 22.60
C GLY A 202 -29.83 6.36 22.82
N LEU A 203 -28.51 6.35 22.79
CA LEU A 203 -27.65 7.54 23.05
C LEU A 203 -27.56 8.48 21.85
N VAL A 204 -27.83 7.98 20.63
CA VAL A 204 -27.85 8.80 19.40
C VAL A 204 -29.21 9.48 19.30
N SER A 205 -29.37 10.59 20.03
CA SER A 205 -30.66 11.30 20.13
C SER A 205 -30.46 12.79 20.51
N GLY A 206 -31.50 13.58 20.30
CA GLY A 206 -31.58 14.98 20.72
C GLY A 206 -30.46 15.86 20.16
N GLY A 207 -29.93 16.75 20.97
CA GLY A 207 -28.95 17.75 20.52
C GLY A 207 -27.62 17.17 20.03
N PHE A 208 -27.25 15.94 20.43
CA PHE A 208 -26.10 15.23 19.85
C PHE A 208 -26.39 14.81 18.40
N GLU A 209 -27.54 14.16 18.16
CA GLU A 209 -27.94 13.74 16.82
C GLU A 209 -28.05 14.93 15.86
N GLU A 210 -28.61 16.05 16.30
CA GLU A 210 -28.68 17.29 15.51
C GLU A 210 -27.32 17.77 15.07
N ARG A 211 -26.34 17.83 15.99
CA ARG A 211 -24.98 18.26 15.67
C ARG A 211 -24.28 17.28 14.72
N LEU A 212 -24.48 15.98 14.94
CA LEU A 212 -23.92 14.95 14.10
C LEU A 212 -24.42 15.07 12.65
N ILE A 213 -25.73 15.17 12.45
CA ILE A 213 -26.36 15.26 11.12
C ILE A 213 -25.98 16.56 10.43
N ASP A 214 -25.95 17.72 11.13
CA ASP A 214 -25.43 18.97 10.58
C ASP A 214 -23.98 18.83 10.12
N SER A 215 -23.17 18.13 10.91
CA SER A 215 -21.76 17.92 10.54
C SER A 215 -21.61 16.96 9.36
N VAL A 216 -22.34 15.85 9.31
CA VAL A 216 -22.37 14.92 8.16
C VAL A 216 -22.76 15.64 6.87
N ASP A 217 -23.86 16.41 6.88
CA ASP A 217 -24.31 17.18 5.70
C ASP A 217 -23.23 18.15 5.22
N ARG A 218 -22.54 18.82 6.14
CA ARG A 218 -21.42 19.72 5.83
C ARG A 218 -20.21 19.01 5.27
N HIS A 219 -19.84 17.85 5.81
CA HIS A 219 -18.74 17.02 5.29
C HIS A 219 -19.03 16.59 3.85
N VAL A 220 -20.20 16.01 3.60
CA VAL A 220 -20.62 15.57 2.27
C VAL A 220 -20.66 16.75 1.30
N TRP A 221 -21.22 17.88 1.72
CA TRP A 221 -21.28 19.07 0.87
C TRP A 221 -19.89 19.66 0.57
N GLU A 222 -18.99 19.72 1.58
CA GLU A 222 -17.63 20.25 1.41
C GLU A 222 -16.82 19.40 0.43
N ILE A 223 -16.85 18.08 0.58
CA ILE A 223 -16.18 17.15 -0.32
C ILE A 223 -16.77 17.25 -1.73
N ALA A 224 -18.09 17.11 -1.87
CA ALA A 224 -18.75 17.00 -3.17
C ALA A 224 -18.62 18.25 -4.04
N ARG A 225 -18.47 19.44 -3.43
CA ARG A 225 -18.22 20.70 -4.16
C ARG A 225 -16.75 20.92 -4.51
N SER A 226 -15.83 20.10 -3.99
CA SER A 226 -14.38 20.33 -4.07
C SER A 226 -13.57 19.08 -4.34
N PHE A 227 -14.17 18.03 -4.92
CA PHE A 227 -13.43 16.82 -5.31
C PHE A 227 -12.09 17.16 -5.95
N SER A 228 -11.06 16.48 -5.52
CA SER A 228 -9.70 16.63 -6.03
C SER A 228 -9.64 16.37 -7.53
N GLN A 229 -8.89 17.19 -8.26
CA GLN A 229 -8.75 17.10 -9.72
C GLN A 229 -7.30 17.28 -10.17
N GLY A 230 -7.01 16.79 -11.38
CA GLY A 230 -5.70 16.93 -12.00
C GLY A 230 -4.60 16.27 -11.18
N SER A 231 -3.58 17.04 -10.84
CA SER A 231 -2.41 16.57 -10.07
C SER A 231 -2.71 16.19 -8.61
N SER A 232 -3.90 16.52 -8.11
CA SER A 232 -4.32 16.16 -6.74
C SER A 232 -5.29 14.99 -6.69
N ALA A 233 -5.63 14.38 -7.83
CA ALA A 233 -6.64 13.35 -7.97
C ALA A 233 -6.04 11.94 -7.92
N GLY A 234 -5.27 11.58 -6.94
CA GLY A 234 -4.82 10.21 -6.68
C GLY A 234 -5.75 9.52 -5.68
N ASN A 235 -5.17 8.85 -4.70
CA ASN A 235 -5.88 8.24 -3.57
C ASN A 235 -6.83 9.21 -2.86
N HIS A 236 -6.53 10.53 -2.86
CA HIS A 236 -7.38 11.56 -2.30
C HIS A 236 -8.79 11.54 -2.90
N LEU A 237 -8.90 11.56 -4.24
CA LEU A 237 -10.20 11.55 -4.92
C LEU A 237 -10.98 10.26 -4.63
N VAL A 238 -10.29 9.12 -4.51
CA VAL A 238 -10.92 7.84 -4.15
C VAL A 238 -11.52 7.91 -2.74
N GLY A 239 -10.76 8.35 -1.74
CA GLY A 239 -11.25 8.47 -0.37
C GLY A 239 -12.36 9.52 -0.19
N GLU A 240 -12.25 10.64 -0.90
CA GLU A 240 -13.29 11.67 -0.99
C GLU A 240 -14.60 11.11 -1.55
N ALA A 241 -14.53 10.41 -2.69
CA ALA A 241 -15.70 9.80 -3.33
C ALA A 241 -16.30 8.68 -2.46
N ALA A 242 -15.45 7.83 -1.86
CA ALA A 242 -15.88 6.75 -0.97
C ALA A 242 -16.61 7.29 0.27
N GLY A 243 -16.06 8.31 0.93
CA GLY A 243 -16.70 8.93 2.10
C GLY A 243 -18.08 9.50 1.76
N VAL A 244 -18.20 10.22 0.65
CA VAL A 244 -19.49 10.76 0.17
C VAL A 244 -20.45 9.62 -0.18
N TYR A 245 -19.97 8.57 -0.88
CA TYR A 245 -20.79 7.44 -1.29
C TYR A 245 -21.36 6.70 -0.09
N VAL A 246 -20.54 6.35 0.88
CA VAL A 246 -20.94 5.63 2.09
C VAL A 246 -21.92 6.47 2.92
N ALA A 247 -21.59 7.73 3.21
CA ALA A 247 -22.44 8.61 4.00
C ALA A 247 -23.79 8.87 3.33
N ALA A 248 -23.81 9.16 2.02
CA ALA A 248 -25.07 9.43 1.29
C ALA A 248 -25.93 8.18 1.10
N ASN A 249 -25.38 6.97 1.19
CA ASN A 249 -26.14 5.72 1.20
C ASN A 249 -26.70 5.40 2.59
N TYR A 250 -26.02 5.76 3.66
CA TYR A 250 -26.44 5.50 5.03
C TYR A 250 -27.44 6.58 5.53
N PHE A 251 -27.12 7.85 5.35
CA PHE A 251 -27.97 8.99 5.74
C PHE A 251 -28.81 9.47 4.57
N ASP A 252 -29.85 8.73 4.22
CA ASP A 252 -30.74 9.05 3.08
C ASP A 252 -31.39 10.44 3.17
N GLY A 253 -31.54 10.96 4.39
CA GLY A 253 -32.16 12.26 4.66
C GLY A 253 -31.29 13.49 4.46
N ILE A 254 -29.97 13.33 4.19
CA ILE A 254 -29.12 14.51 3.94
C ILE A 254 -29.45 15.19 2.62
N THR A 255 -29.17 16.49 2.55
CA THR A 255 -29.53 17.31 1.38
C THR A 255 -28.87 16.80 0.11
N HIS A 256 -29.66 16.50 -0.93
CA HIS A 256 -29.20 15.99 -2.22
C HIS A 256 -28.51 14.60 -2.16
N ALA A 257 -28.85 13.75 -1.19
CA ALA A 257 -28.25 12.41 -1.06
C ALA A 257 -28.21 11.61 -2.37
N SER A 258 -29.32 11.56 -3.12
CA SER A 258 -29.39 10.83 -4.39
C SER A 258 -28.35 11.34 -5.40
N ARG A 259 -28.26 12.66 -5.57
CA ARG A 259 -27.25 13.26 -6.47
C ARG A 259 -25.82 12.93 -6.06
N TYR A 260 -25.54 12.96 -4.75
CA TYR A 260 -24.19 12.65 -4.25
C TYR A 260 -23.84 11.18 -4.41
N ARG A 261 -24.82 10.26 -4.22
CA ARG A 261 -24.65 8.83 -4.52
C ARG A 261 -24.28 8.58 -5.97
N GLU A 262 -25.03 9.18 -6.90
CA GLU A 262 -24.78 9.01 -8.34
C GLU A 262 -23.42 9.59 -8.75
N GLN A 263 -23.09 10.77 -8.27
CA GLN A 263 -21.82 11.44 -8.57
C GLN A 263 -20.62 10.65 -8.04
N SER A 264 -20.67 10.24 -6.77
CA SER A 264 -19.57 9.47 -6.15
C SER A 264 -19.46 8.06 -6.71
N ARG A 265 -20.60 7.41 -7.05
CA ARG A 265 -20.59 6.13 -7.76
C ARG A 265 -19.86 6.23 -9.10
N ALA A 266 -20.18 7.22 -9.92
CA ALA A 266 -19.53 7.42 -11.19
C ALA A 266 -18.02 7.71 -11.05
N LEU A 267 -17.63 8.47 -10.02
CA LEU A 267 -16.22 8.69 -9.71
C LEU A 267 -15.51 7.38 -9.34
N LEU A 268 -16.08 6.58 -8.43
CA LEU A 268 -15.48 5.32 -8.00
C LEU A 268 -15.31 4.33 -9.15
N GLU A 269 -16.33 4.17 -10.02
CA GLU A 269 -16.25 3.32 -11.22
C GLU A 269 -15.09 3.74 -12.15
N ASN A 270 -14.93 5.05 -12.36
CA ASN A 270 -13.88 5.59 -13.22
C ASN A 270 -12.49 5.53 -12.56
N GLU A 271 -12.40 5.90 -11.28
CA GLU A 271 -11.12 6.02 -10.58
C GLU A 271 -10.47 4.67 -10.32
N LEU A 272 -11.23 3.61 -10.06
CA LEU A 272 -10.67 2.27 -9.96
C LEU A 272 -9.88 1.90 -11.23
N LEU A 273 -10.46 2.14 -12.40
CA LEU A 273 -9.80 1.83 -13.67
C LEU A 273 -8.65 2.78 -14.00
N ARG A 274 -8.77 4.06 -13.57
CA ARG A 274 -7.74 5.08 -13.82
C ARG A 274 -6.53 4.93 -12.91
N GLN A 275 -6.72 4.46 -11.67
CA GLN A 275 -5.66 4.41 -10.66
C GLN A 275 -5.05 3.03 -10.46
N THR A 276 -5.55 2.02 -11.18
CA THR A 276 -5.00 0.67 -11.15
C THR A 276 -4.70 0.18 -12.56
N PHE A 277 -3.72 -0.71 -12.67
CA PHE A 277 -3.43 -1.45 -13.90
C PHE A 277 -4.37 -2.65 -14.06
N ALA A 278 -4.46 -3.24 -15.25
CA ALA A 278 -5.31 -4.40 -15.46
C ALA A 278 -4.81 -5.65 -14.71
N ASP A 279 -3.52 -5.71 -14.43
CA ASP A 279 -2.88 -6.74 -13.62
C ASP A 279 -3.00 -6.54 -12.10
N GLY A 280 -3.76 -5.52 -11.66
CA GLY A 280 -4.10 -5.28 -10.27
C GLY A 280 -3.17 -4.33 -9.51
N GLY A 281 -2.00 -4.00 -10.03
CA GLY A 281 -1.10 -3.07 -9.36
C GLY A 281 -1.61 -1.62 -9.35
N GLY A 282 -1.23 -0.88 -8.32
CA GLY A 282 -1.60 0.53 -8.16
C GLY A 282 -0.71 1.44 -9.02
N ARG A 283 -1.31 2.38 -9.75
CA ARG A 283 -0.55 3.33 -10.60
C ARG A 283 0.26 4.35 -9.82
N GLU A 284 -0.01 4.53 -8.52
CA GLU A 284 0.82 5.38 -7.67
C GLU A 284 2.20 4.76 -7.37
N GLN A 285 2.41 3.48 -7.74
CA GLN A 285 3.64 2.72 -7.51
C GLN A 285 4.07 2.78 -6.04
N ALA A 286 3.10 2.55 -5.16
CA ALA A 286 3.28 2.58 -3.72
C ALA A 286 2.36 1.54 -3.07
N PHE A 287 2.94 0.50 -2.47
CA PHE A 287 2.18 -0.65 -1.97
C PHE A 287 1.21 -0.28 -0.84
N GLY A 288 1.65 0.57 0.09
CA GLY A 288 0.78 1.07 1.17
C GLY A 288 -0.45 1.80 0.65
N TYR A 289 -0.29 2.63 -0.39
CA TYR A 289 -1.40 3.34 -1.02
C TYR A 289 -2.30 2.43 -1.85
N ALA A 290 -1.75 1.38 -2.48
CA ALA A 290 -2.57 0.36 -3.14
C ALA A 290 -3.52 -0.34 -2.16
N LEU A 291 -3.03 -0.72 -0.96
CA LEU A 291 -3.86 -1.28 0.10
C LEU A 291 -4.90 -0.28 0.61
N PHE A 292 -4.54 0.98 0.74
CA PHE A 292 -5.45 2.03 1.21
C PHE A 292 -6.62 2.25 0.24
N VAL A 293 -6.35 2.43 -1.05
CA VAL A 293 -7.44 2.60 -2.05
C VAL A 293 -8.26 1.33 -2.23
N MET A 294 -7.66 0.14 -2.11
CA MET A 294 -8.34 -1.14 -2.18
C MET A 294 -9.41 -1.30 -1.09
N GLN A 295 -9.14 -0.80 0.14
CA GLN A 295 -10.13 -0.77 1.21
C GLN A 295 -11.33 0.10 0.85
N PHE A 296 -11.12 1.30 0.32
CA PHE A 296 -12.22 2.18 -0.13
C PHE A 296 -13.06 1.50 -1.19
N PHE A 297 -12.44 0.90 -2.21
CA PHE A 297 -13.15 0.24 -3.29
C PHE A 297 -13.96 -0.95 -2.79
N LEU A 298 -13.39 -1.76 -1.90
CA LEU A 298 -14.09 -2.90 -1.29
C LEU A 298 -15.31 -2.45 -0.47
N ILE A 299 -15.13 -1.47 0.41
CA ILE A 299 -16.21 -0.94 1.26
C ILE A 299 -17.34 -0.40 0.41
N CYS A 300 -17.04 0.37 -0.64
CA CYS A 300 -18.05 0.91 -1.54
C CYS A 300 -18.80 -0.19 -2.32
N MET A 301 -18.11 -1.25 -2.75
CA MET A 301 -18.75 -2.41 -3.39
C MET A 301 -19.73 -3.09 -2.43
N LEU A 302 -19.33 -3.34 -1.20
CA LEU A 302 -20.18 -3.97 -0.18
C LEU A 302 -21.41 -3.11 0.17
N VAL A 303 -21.23 -1.79 0.27
CA VAL A 303 -22.35 -0.85 0.48
C VAL A 303 -23.31 -0.88 -0.71
N ALA A 304 -22.81 -0.91 -1.93
CA ALA A 304 -23.61 -1.00 -3.15
C ALA A 304 -24.44 -2.28 -3.20
N GLU A 305 -23.83 -3.43 -2.85
CA GLU A 305 -24.50 -4.73 -2.76
C GLU A 305 -25.60 -4.73 -1.69
N LYS A 306 -25.31 -4.22 -0.49
CA LYS A 306 -26.30 -4.09 0.61
C LYS A 306 -27.49 -3.20 0.26
N ARG A 307 -27.27 -2.21 -0.61
CA ARG A 307 -28.34 -1.31 -1.13
C ARG A 307 -29.13 -1.91 -2.31
N GLY A 308 -28.75 -3.09 -2.80
CA GLY A 308 -29.36 -3.72 -3.98
C GLY A 308 -29.03 -3.04 -5.33
N HIS A 309 -27.97 -2.23 -5.35
CA HIS A 309 -27.49 -1.50 -6.52
C HIS A 309 -26.01 -1.78 -6.77
N PRO A 310 -25.61 -3.03 -7.09
CA PRO A 310 -24.21 -3.42 -7.20
C PRO A 310 -23.46 -2.53 -8.21
N LEU A 311 -22.16 -2.35 -7.98
CA LEU A 311 -21.25 -1.73 -8.94
C LEU A 311 -21.05 -2.67 -10.14
N SER A 312 -20.42 -2.18 -11.22
CA SER A 312 -20.28 -2.96 -12.46
C SER A 312 -19.41 -4.21 -12.27
N ASP A 313 -19.62 -5.22 -13.14
CA ASP A 313 -18.76 -6.42 -13.21
C ASP A 313 -17.30 -6.05 -13.49
N THR A 314 -17.07 -5.01 -14.30
CA THR A 314 -15.74 -4.46 -14.57
C THR A 314 -15.08 -3.95 -13.28
N TYR A 315 -15.84 -3.26 -12.43
CA TYR A 315 -15.35 -2.82 -11.12
C TYR A 315 -14.97 -4.02 -10.24
N ARG A 316 -15.86 -5.00 -10.12
CA ARG A 316 -15.63 -6.20 -9.33
C ARG A 316 -14.41 -6.98 -9.80
N GLY A 317 -14.28 -7.19 -11.11
CA GLY A 317 -13.13 -7.92 -11.69
C GLY A 317 -11.81 -7.17 -11.52
N ARG A 318 -11.81 -5.83 -11.63
CA ARG A 318 -10.60 -5.03 -11.39
C ARG A 318 -10.20 -5.06 -9.90
N LEU A 319 -11.15 -5.01 -9.00
CA LEU A 319 -10.88 -5.13 -7.57
C LEU A 319 -10.35 -6.53 -7.23
N GLU A 320 -10.90 -7.60 -7.83
CA GLU A 320 -10.36 -8.95 -7.65
C GLU A 320 -8.91 -9.07 -8.14
N ALA A 321 -8.57 -8.44 -9.29
CA ALA A 321 -7.18 -8.39 -9.77
C ALA A 321 -6.24 -7.68 -8.77
N MET A 322 -6.70 -6.63 -8.07
CA MET A 322 -5.91 -6.02 -6.98
C MET A 322 -5.63 -7.02 -5.85
N PHE A 323 -6.61 -7.85 -5.49
CA PHE A 323 -6.42 -8.92 -4.50
C PHE A 323 -5.45 -9.99 -5.00
N GLU A 324 -5.49 -10.36 -6.27
CA GLU A 324 -4.54 -11.30 -6.89
C GLU A 324 -3.11 -10.76 -6.85
N PHE A 325 -2.93 -9.47 -7.15
CA PHE A 325 -1.64 -8.79 -7.03
C PHE A 325 -1.10 -8.85 -5.58
N VAL A 326 -1.90 -8.49 -4.60
CA VAL A 326 -1.54 -8.55 -3.17
C VAL A 326 -1.26 -10.00 -2.74
N ASN A 327 -2.06 -10.95 -3.21
CA ASN A 327 -1.89 -12.37 -2.89
C ASN A 327 -0.53 -12.91 -3.35
N ALA A 328 -0.13 -12.62 -4.59
CA ALA A 328 1.17 -13.02 -5.10
C ALA A 328 2.34 -12.42 -4.29
N LEU A 329 2.23 -11.17 -3.85
CA LEU A 329 3.24 -10.53 -3.00
C LEU A 329 3.33 -11.15 -1.60
N CYS A 330 2.22 -11.70 -1.08
CA CYS A 330 2.16 -12.36 0.22
C CYS A 330 2.62 -13.82 0.19
N GLU A 331 2.78 -14.42 -1.00
CA GLU A 331 3.33 -15.77 -1.12
C GLU A 331 4.74 -15.83 -0.54
N GLY A 332 5.00 -16.84 0.27
CA GLY A 332 6.33 -17.08 0.84
C GLY A 332 6.80 -16.09 1.92
N GLY A 333 5.93 -15.23 2.47
CA GLY A 333 6.29 -14.35 3.59
C GLY A 333 5.53 -13.03 3.61
N ASN A 334 6.03 -12.04 4.37
CA ASN A 334 5.48 -10.69 4.35
C ASN A 334 5.75 -10.03 3.00
N PRO A 335 4.78 -9.27 2.43
CA PRO A 335 4.97 -8.60 1.16
C PRO A 335 6.11 -7.57 1.25
N PRO A 336 6.85 -7.35 0.16
CA PRO A 336 7.83 -6.26 0.11
C PRO A 336 7.11 -4.89 0.16
N LEU A 337 7.75 -3.89 0.76
CA LEU A 337 7.38 -2.50 0.59
C LEU A 337 8.02 -1.96 -0.69
N PHE A 338 7.38 -1.01 -1.34
CA PHE A 338 7.92 -0.14 -2.38
C PHE A 338 7.10 1.14 -2.47
N GLY A 339 7.74 2.24 -2.84
CA GLY A 339 7.12 3.55 -2.80
C GLY A 339 6.69 3.98 -1.41
N ASP A 340 5.92 5.06 -1.34
CA ASP A 340 5.47 5.62 -0.07
C ASP A 340 4.51 4.71 0.69
N CYS A 341 4.66 4.73 2.03
CA CYS A 341 3.69 4.16 2.96
C CYS A 341 3.53 5.09 4.16
N ASP A 342 2.32 5.60 4.37
CA ASP A 342 1.98 6.44 5.53
C ASP A 342 1.06 5.74 6.53
N ASP A 343 1.00 4.42 6.43
CA ASP A 343 0.18 3.56 7.28
C ASP A 343 -1.33 3.88 7.24
N GLY A 344 -1.79 4.52 6.16
CA GLY A 344 -3.19 4.87 5.98
C GLY A 344 -4.09 3.63 5.88
N TYR A 345 -5.21 3.66 6.60
CA TYR A 345 -6.27 2.65 6.52
C TYR A 345 -7.65 3.29 6.70
N VAL A 346 -8.71 2.54 6.37
CA VAL A 346 -10.07 3.08 6.34
C VAL A 346 -10.88 2.69 7.57
N LEU A 347 -10.88 1.42 7.94
CA LEU A 347 -11.65 0.87 9.07
C LEU A 347 -10.78 -0.04 9.95
N ASP A 348 -10.98 0.05 11.26
CA ASP A 348 -10.39 -0.83 12.26
C ASP A 348 -11.42 -1.87 12.72
N LEU A 349 -11.40 -3.05 12.09
CA LEU A 349 -12.36 -4.12 12.34
C LEU A 349 -11.73 -5.38 12.97
N GLY A 350 -10.41 -5.44 13.10
CA GLY A 350 -9.67 -6.55 13.65
C GLY A 350 -9.06 -6.28 15.04
N SER A 351 -8.09 -7.08 15.38
CA SER A 351 -7.30 -6.91 16.61
C SER A 351 -6.27 -5.77 16.49
N ALA A 352 -5.95 -5.37 15.26
CA ALA A 352 -5.03 -4.29 14.91
C ALA A 352 -5.46 -3.61 13.61
N ARG A 353 -4.68 -2.63 13.16
CA ARG A 353 -4.78 -2.02 11.83
C ARG A 353 -4.73 -3.11 10.74
N PRO A 354 -5.61 -3.04 9.71
CA PRO A 354 -5.58 -4.01 8.63
C PRO A 354 -4.29 -3.86 7.79
N ASP A 355 -3.63 -4.97 7.56
CA ASP A 355 -2.50 -5.11 6.65
C ASP A 355 -2.89 -5.88 5.38
N ALA A 356 -1.91 -6.21 4.54
CA ALA A 356 -2.15 -6.99 3.33
C ALA A 356 -2.81 -8.36 3.59
N ARG A 357 -2.44 -9.01 4.69
CA ARG A 357 -2.98 -10.34 5.07
C ARG A 357 -4.41 -10.25 5.54
N GLU A 358 -4.74 -9.22 6.33
CA GLU A 358 -6.12 -8.95 6.74
C GLU A 358 -7.00 -8.64 5.53
N MET A 359 -6.48 -7.87 4.56
CA MET A 359 -7.18 -7.63 3.29
C MET A 359 -7.45 -8.94 2.54
N LEU A 360 -6.49 -9.86 2.48
CA LEU A 360 -6.69 -11.18 1.85
C LEU A 360 -7.79 -11.99 2.55
N ALA A 361 -7.96 -11.87 3.87
CA ALA A 361 -9.07 -12.53 4.57
C ALA A 361 -10.44 -12.00 4.10
N TRP A 362 -10.56 -10.67 3.91
CA TRP A 362 -11.76 -10.07 3.35
C TRP A 362 -12.02 -10.53 1.91
N GLY A 363 -10.97 -10.50 1.08
CA GLY A 363 -11.02 -10.98 -0.31
C GLY A 363 -11.38 -12.46 -0.42
N ALA A 364 -10.85 -13.30 0.48
CA ALA A 364 -11.14 -14.73 0.52
C ALA A 364 -12.65 -15.00 0.66
N SER A 365 -13.29 -14.27 1.56
CA SER A 365 -14.74 -14.41 1.76
C SER A 365 -15.55 -13.80 0.62
N VAL A 366 -15.18 -12.60 0.12
CA VAL A 366 -15.92 -11.87 -0.92
C VAL A 366 -15.86 -12.56 -2.29
N PHE A 367 -14.67 -13.05 -2.65
CA PHE A 367 -14.43 -13.70 -3.96
C PHE A 367 -14.45 -15.24 -3.89
N LYS A 368 -14.62 -15.81 -2.67
CA LYS A 368 -14.64 -17.26 -2.40
C LYS A 368 -13.34 -17.94 -2.88
N ARG A 369 -12.21 -17.36 -2.49
CA ARG A 369 -10.87 -17.75 -2.93
C ARG A 369 -10.09 -18.43 -1.79
N GLU A 370 -9.78 -19.71 -1.97
CA GLU A 370 -9.00 -20.51 -1.01
C GLU A 370 -7.54 -20.02 -0.92
N ASP A 371 -6.95 -19.62 -2.05
CA ASP A 371 -5.60 -19.09 -2.12
C ASP A 371 -5.45 -17.78 -1.32
N PHE A 372 -6.45 -16.90 -1.33
CA PHE A 372 -6.45 -15.69 -0.50
C PHE A 372 -6.52 -16.04 0.98
N LYS A 373 -7.38 -17.01 1.36
CA LYS A 373 -7.44 -17.48 2.75
C LYS A 373 -6.10 -18.05 3.22
N GLN A 374 -5.47 -18.87 2.39
CA GLN A 374 -4.20 -19.54 2.69
C GLN A 374 -3.08 -18.54 3.03
N HIS A 375 -3.04 -17.39 2.36
CA HIS A 375 -2.01 -16.37 2.58
C HIS A 375 -2.43 -15.28 3.59
N SER A 376 -3.69 -15.25 4.01
CA SER A 376 -4.19 -14.26 4.97
C SER A 376 -3.63 -14.49 6.38
N GLY A 377 -3.60 -15.74 6.86
CA GLY A 377 -3.22 -16.06 8.24
C GLY A 377 -4.13 -15.43 9.31
N ALA A 378 -5.27 -14.84 8.92
CA ALA A 378 -6.21 -14.16 9.80
C ALA A 378 -7.13 -15.15 10.52
N ASP A 379 -7.59 -14.77 11.71
CA ASP A 379 -8.50 -15.59 12.53
C ASP A 379 -9.99 -15.40 12.22
N GLY A 380 -10.31 -14.46 11.29
CA GLY A 380 -11.66 -14.18 10.81
C GLY A 380 -12.42 -13.11 11.62
N GLU A 381 -11.83 -12.47 12.63
CA GLU A 381 -12.50 -11.44 13.42
C GLU A 381 -12.99 -10.29 12.55
N SER A 382 -12.12 -9.72 11.73
CA SER A 382 -12.49 -8.59 10.86
C SER A 382 -13.44 -8.99 9.74
N VAL A 383 -13.36 -10.24 9.24
CA VAL A 383 -14.35 -10.80 8.31
C VAL A 383 -15.74 -10.80 8.95
N ARG A 384 -15.86 -11.25 10.21
CA ARG A 384 -17.12 -11.24 10.96
C ARG A 384 -17.72 -9.84 11.10
N TRP A 385 -16.88 -8.84 11.38
CA TRP A 385 -17.33 -7.45 11.51
C TRP A 385 -17.69 -6.79 10.18
N LEU A 386 -16.97 -7.09 9.10
CA LEU A 386 -17.19 -6.48 7.79
C LEU A 386 -18.33 -7.16 7.01
N LEU A 387 -18.35 -8.48 7.00
CA LEU A 387 -19.20 -9.30 6.13
C LEU A 387 -20.31 -10.05 6.88
N GLY A 388 -20.33 -9.95 8.19
CA GLY A 388 -21.31 -10.62 9.04
C GLY A 388 -21.05 -12.12 9.21
N LYS A 389 -22.04 -12.81 9.83
CA LYS A 389 -21.93 -14.26 10.05
C LYS A 389 -21.83 -15.04 8.75
N SER A 390 -22.60 -14.67 7.73
CA SER A 390 -22.55 -15.35 6.43
C SER A 390 -21.18 -15.23 5.75
N GLY A 391 -20.51 -14.08 5.87
CA GLY A 391 -19.15 -13.88 5.37
C GLY A 391 -18.14 -14.73 6.13
N LEU A 392 -18.27 -14.82 7.45
CA LEU A 392 -17.43 -15.69 8.27
C LEU A 392 -17.66 -17.17 7.94
N ASP A 393 -18.91 -17.61 7.76
CA ASP A 393 -19.22 -18.99 7.38
C ASP A 393 -18.61 -19.35 6.01
N VAL A 394 -18.59 -18.42 5.04
CA VAL A 394 -17.87 -18.58 3.77
C VAL A 394 -16.38 -18.72 4.04
N PHE A 395 -15.78 -17.80 4.80
CA PHE A 395 -14.35 -17.85 5.14
C PHE A 395 -13.96 -19.17 5.80
N ASP A 396 -14.74 -19.62 6.77
CA ASP A 396 -14.48 -20.87 7.48
C ASP A 396 -14.62 -22.10 6.58
N SER A 397 -15.57 -22.08 5.62
CA SER A 397 -15.79 -23.20 4.67
C SER A 397 -14.70 -23.35 3.62
N LEU A 398 -13.96 -22.28 3.32
CA LEU A 398 -12.83 -22.36 2.40
C LEU A 398 -11.73 -23.26 2.97
N GLN A 399 -11.20 -24.15 2.16
CA GLN A 399 -10.16 -25.06 2.60
C GLN A 399 -8.85 -24.27 2.80
N ASP A 400 -8.28 -24.38 3.97
CA ASP A 400 -6.89 -24.03 4.23
C ASP A 400 -6.07 -25.30 3.92
N ASN A 401 -5.89 -25.55 2.63
CA ASN A 401 -5.04 -26.64 2.17
C ASN A 401 -3.60 -26.31 2.54
N ASN A 402 -3.30 -26.60 3.80
CA ASN A 402 -1.99 -26.40 4.43
C ASN A 402 -0.89 -27.30 3.79
N THR A 403 -1.18 -27.87 2.62
CA THR A 403 -0.21 -28.58 1.79
C THR A 403 0.79 -27.56 1.29
N ALA A 404 2.05 -27.80 1.57
CA ALA A 404 3.15 -27.00 1.06
C ALA A 404 3.00 -26.84 -0.45
N ARG A 405 2.57 -25.66 -0.90
CA ARG A 405 2.42 -25.34 -2.31
C ARG A 405 3.75 -24.81 -2.81
N ASP A 406 4.14 -25.25 -3.99
CA ASP A 406 5.29 -24.69 -4.67
C ASP A 406 5.05 -23.19 -4.95
N LEU A 407 6.03 -22.38 -4.62
CA LEU A 407 6.07 -20.99 -5.04
C LEU A 407 6.29 -20.93 -6.54
N ALA A 408 5.55 -20.08 -7.23
CA ALA A 408 5.65 -19.93 -8.67
C ALA A 408 6.03 -18.48 -9.03
N PRO A 409 6.84 -18.28 -10.09
CA PRO A 409 7.14 -16.94 -10.56
C PRO A 409 5.87 -16.20 -11.02
N HIS A 410 5.77 -14.91 -10.69
CA HIS A 410 4.67 -14.03 -11.11
C HIS A 410 5.18 -12.85 -11.91
N ALA A 411 4.40 -12.42 -12.90
CA ALA A 411 4.66 -11.22 -13.67
C ALA A 411 3.43 -10.31 -13.69
N PHE A 412 3.66 -9.04 -13.40
CA PHE A 412 2.69 -7.96 -13.49
C PHE A 412 3.20 -6.92 -14.51
N PRO A 413 3.07 -7.20 -15.82
CA PRO A 413 3.77 -6.45 -16.85
C PRO A 413 3.29 -5.01 -17.02
N GLU A 414 2.02 -4.70 -16.67
CA GLU A 414 1.52 -3.32 -16.71
C GLU A 414 1.99 -2.51 -15.49
N SER A 415 2.08 -3.16 -14.32
CA SER A 415 2.64 -2.58 -13.10
C SER A 415 4.17 -2.56 -13.11
N GLY A 416 4.79 -3.42 -13.94
CA GLY A 416 6.24 -3.56 -14.05
C GLY A 416 6.90 -4.34 -12.91
N LEU A 417 6.15 -5.13 -12.15
CA LEU A 417 6.67 -5.89 -11.03
C LEU A 417 6.80 -7.38 -11.38
N TYR A 418 7.97 -7.96 -11.09
CA TYR A 418 8.29 -9.35 -11.43
C TYR A 418 8.81 -10.09 -10.20
N LEU A 419 8.27 -11.29 -9.94
CA LEU A 419 8.65 -12.15 -8.82
C LEU A 419 9.28 -13.43 -9.35
N LEU A 420 10.58 -13.64 -9.07
CA LEU A 420 11.24 -14.91 -9.23
C LEU A 420 11.13 -15.67 -7.92
N GLN A 421 10.58 -16.88 -7.94
CA GLN A 421 10.28 -17.64 -6.73
C GLN A 421 10.73 -19.11 -6.88
N TYR A 422 11.16 -19.71 -5.77
CA TYR A 422 11.56 -21.12 -5.68
C TYR A 422 11.19 -21.72 -4.33
N GLY A 423 10.89 -23.02 -4.36
CA GLY A 423 10.64 -23.83 -3.18
C GLY A 423 9.19 -23.77 -2.69
N HIS A 424 8.95 -24.30 -1.49
CA HIS A 424 7.62 -24.33 -0.90
C HIS A 424 7.47 -23.22 0.14
N ALA A 425 6.31 -22.58 0.22
CA ALA A 425 6.05 -21.44 1.10
C ALA A 425 6.44 -21.66 2.58
N LYS A 426 6.37 -22.91 3.07
CA LYS A 426 6.73 -23.27 4.47
C LYS A 426 8.07 -23.98 4.60
N SER A 427 8.80 -24.17 3.51
CA SER A 427 10.12 -24.77 3.54
C SER A 427 11.19 -23.77 3.99
N PRO A 428 12.21 -24.19 4.74
CA PRO A 428 13.39 -23.35 4.93
C PRO A 428 14.20 -23.17 3.62
N GLU A 429 13.96 -24.01 2.62
CA GLU A 429 14.58 -23.92 1.29
C GLU A 429 13.59 -23.26 0.32
N ASN A 430 13.25 -21.99 0.59
CA ASN A 430 12.52 -21.14 -0.34
C ASN A 430 13.18 -19.77 -0.48
N ALA A 431 13.00 -19.19 -1.65
CA ALA A 431 13.43 -17.82 -1.95
C ALA A 431 12.39 -17.11 -2.82
N SER A 432 12.23 -15.81 -2.59
CA SER A 432 11.44 -14.92 -3.42
C SER A 432 12.20 -13.64 -3.66
N VAL A 433 12.41 -13.31 -4.92
CA VAL A 433 13.07 -12.08 -5.37
C VAL A 433 12.03 -11.24 -6.09
N THR A 434 11.82 -10.00 -5.65
CA THR A 434 11.01 -9.03 -6.36
C THR A 434 11.92 -8.11 -7.15
N PHE A 435 11.60 -7.86 -8.41
CA PHE A 435 12.30 -6.97 -9.31
C PHE A 435 11.34 -5.89 -9.80
N ASP A 436 11.71 -4.63 -9.56
CA ASP A 436 10.94 -3.47 -10.00
C ASP A 436 11.45 -2.95 -11.35
N CYS A 437 10.59 -3.00 -12.35
CA CYS A 437 10.81 -2.46 -13.69
C CYS A 437 9.56 -1.69 -14.14
N GLY A 438 8.90 -1.04 -13.20
CA GLY A 438 7.63 -0.34 -13.37
C GLY A 438 7.76 1.11 -13.79
N PRO A 439 6.64 1.74 -14.12
CA PRO A 439 6.59 3.18 -14.30
C PRO A 439 6.82 3.88 -12.96
N HIS A 440 7.38 5.09 -12.98
CA HIS A 440 7.78 5.82 -11.77
C HIS A 440 6.61 6.21 -10.83
N GLY A 441 5.36 6.15 -11.28
CA GLY A 441 4.19 6.49 -10.49
C GLY A 441 3.06 7.10 -11.31
N LEU A 442 1.99 7.59 -10.64
CA LEU A 442 0.82 8.17 -11.28
C LEU A 442 1.10 9.61 -11.76
N PRO A 443 1.14 9.85 -13.09
CA PRO A 443 1.34 11.20 -13.62
C PRO A 443 0.20 12.16 -13.26
N PRO A 444 0.47 13.50 -13.19
CA PRO A 444 1.71 14.17 -13.57
C PRO A 444 2.73 14.37 -12.44
N MET A 445 2.40 14.06 -11.19
CA MET A 445 3.26 14.35 -10.04
C MET A 445 4.16 13.18 -9.67
N CYS A 446 3.70 11.94 -9.89
CA CYS A 446 4.31 10.69 -9.43
C CYS A 446 4.66 10.71 -7.93
N GLY A 447 3.81 11.40 -7.13
CA GLY A 447 4.15 11.87 -5.79
C GLY A 447 4.57 10.80 -4.80
N HIS A 448 4.10 9.57 -4.97
CA HIS A 448 4.35 8.44 -4.08
C HIS A 448 5.38 7.43 -4.61
N GLY A 449 5.84 7.56 -5.85
CA GLY A 449 6.93 6.76 -6.38
C GLY A 449 8.28 7.21 -5.83
N HIS A 450 9.27 6.31 -5.88
CA HIS A 450 10.65 6.52 -5.46
C HIS A 450 11.61 6.43 -6.66
N ALA A 451 12.88 6.79 -6.48
CA ALA A 451 13.92 6.62 -7.50
C ALA A 451 14.55 5.21 -7.37
N ASP A 452 13.77 4.19 -7.60
CA ASP A 452 13.99 2.78 -7.28
C ASP A 452 13.96 1.84 -8.50
N ALA A 453 13.99 2.37 -9.71
CA ALA A 453 13.98 1.58 -10.93
C ALA A 453 15.07 0.50 -10.93
N LEU A 454 14.71 -0.74 -11.32
CA LEU A 454 15.52 -1.96 -11.27
C LEU A 454 15.97 -2.38 -9.85
N SER A 455 15.33 -1.85 -8.80
CA SER A 455 15.57 -2.30 -7.43
C SER A 455 15.11 -3.75 -7.23
N VAL A 456 15.75 -4.42 -6.28
CA VAL A 456 15.41 -5.80 -5.91
C VAL A 456 15.15 -5.93 -4.42
N THR A 457 14.19 -6.76 -4.04
CA THR A 457 14.06 -7.25 -2.66
C THR A 457 14.26 -8.76 -2.62
N LEU A 458 14.68 -9.31 -1.49
CA LEU A 458 14.93 -10.75 -1.31
C LEU A 458 14.31 -11.23 -0.01
N ARG A 459 13.56 -12.31 -0.10
CA ARG A 459 13.10 -13.12 1.05
C ARG A 459 13.70 -14.51 0.97
N VAL A 460 14.12 -15.05 2.10
CA VAL A 460 14.65 -16.42 2.22
C VAL A 460 14.03 -17.06 3.45
N ALA A 461 13.56 -18.28 3.32
CA ALA A 461 12.84 -19.02 4.38
C ALA A 461 11.67 -18.20 4.99
N GLY A 462 10.96 -17.45 4.15
CA GLY A 462 9.86 -16.57 4.56
C GLY A 462 10.26 -15.27 5.26
N GLN A 463 11.56 -15.03 5.48
CA GLN A 463 12.07 -13.85 6.16
C GLN A 463 12.68 -12.85 5.16
N SER A 464 12.44 -11.55 5.39
CA SER A 464 13.03 -10.49 4.57
C SER A 464 14.54 -10.40 4.80
N VAL A 465 15.31 -10.30 3.73
CA VAL A 465 16.77 -10.17 3.72
C VAL A 465 17.17 -8.82 3.14
N LEU A 466 16.88 -8.60 1.84
CA LEU A 466 17.04 -7.31 1.18
C LEU A 466 15.66 -6.65 1.14
N VAL A 467 15.58 -5.42 1.63
CA VAL A 467 14.34 -4.68 1.79
C VAL A 467 14.38 -3.32 1.11
N ASP A 468 13.23 -2.78 0.80
CA ASP A 468 13.02 -1.34 0.67
C ASP A 468 13.03 -0.74 2.07
N PRO A 469 13.77 0.32 2.36
CA PRO A 469 13.86 0.90 3.69
C PRO A 469 12.62 1.69 4.13
N GLY A 470 11.62 1.89 3.27
CA GLY A 470 10.33 2.52 3.60
C GLY A 470 10.30 4.04 3.41
N THR A 471 9.48 4.74 4.21
CA THR A 471 9.15 6.16 3.99
C THR A 471 9.57 7.08 5.14
N PHE A 472 9.34 6.66 6.36
CA PHE A 472 9.51 7.33 7.65
C PHE A 472 8.59 8.55 7.86
N ASP A 473 8.73 9.63 7.06
CA ASP A 473 8.08 10.92 7.32
C ASP A 473 7.84 11.70 6.02
N TYR A 474 6.92 12.69 6.07
CA TYR A 474 6.60 13.51 4.90
C TYR A 474 7.09 14.95 4.98
N PHE A 475 6.99 15.60 6.16
CA PHE A 475 7.21 17.03 6.27
C PHE A 475 8.06 17.45 7.46
N THR A 476 8.13 16.63 8.50
CA THR A 476 8.82 16.97 9.76
C THR A 476 10.32 16.91 9.61
N TYR A 477 10.82 15.95 8.82
CA TYR A 477 12.25 15.71 8.59
C TYR A 477 12.54 15.70 7.08
N PRO A 478 12.65 16.88 6.42
CA PRO A 478 12.79 16.98 4.96
C PRO A 478 13.99 16.19 4.40
N GLU A 479 15.12 16.16 5.11
CA GLU A 479 16.32 15.42 4.72
C GLU A 479 16.11 13.89 4.72
N LEU A 480 15.32 13.37 5.66
CA LEU A 480 14.94 11.95 5.66
C LEU A 480 13.89 11.65 4.59
N ARG A 481 12.96 12.59 4.34
CA ARG A 481 12.02 12.48 3.22
C ARG A 481 12.75 12.37 1.87
N GLU A 482 13.78 13.19 1.65
CA GLU A 482 14.61 13.13 0.46
C GLU A 482 15.36 11.81 0.38
N TYR A 483 16.02 11.40 1.48
CA TYR A 483 16.78 10.15 1.51
C TYR A 483 15.92 8.92 1.19
N PHE A 484 14.80 8.70 1.90
CA PHE A 484 13.99 7.50 1.72
C PHE A 484 13.37 7.36 0.33
N ARG A 485 13.33 8.44 -0.46
CA ARG A 485 12.87 8.43 -1.86
C ARG A 485 14.01 8.38 -2.88
N SER A 486 15.24 8.61 -2.43
CA SER A 486 16.40 8.69 -3.31
C SER A 486 16.84 7.31 -3.81
N THR A 487 17.60 7.28 -4.89
CA THR A 487 18.25 6.06 -5.38
C THR A 487 19.15 5.44 -4.32
N ALA A 488 19.77 6.28 -3.49
CA ALA A 488 20.62 5.88 -2.38
C ALA A 488 19.91 5.04 -1.31
N ALA A 489 18.58 5.07 -1.23
CA ALA A 489 17.79 4.28 -0.30
C ALA A 489 17.32 2.93 -0.87
N HIS A 490 17.72 2.57 -2.11
CA HIS A 490 17.20 1.36 -2.75
C HIS A 490 18.31 0.39 -3.18
N ASN A 491 17.94 -0.88 -3.42
CA ASN A 491 18.87 -1.95 -3.79
C ASN A 491 19.19 -1.87 -5.30
N THR A 492 19.83 -0.78 -5.72
CA THR A 492 20.16 -0.49 -7.11
C THR A 492 21.49 0.27 -7.22
N LEU A 493 21.80 0.83 -8.40
CA LEU A 493 23.00 1.64 -8.67
C LEU A 493 22.67 3.13 -8.66
N GLU A 494 23.53 3.89 -8.01
CA GLU A 494 23.58 5.35 -8.12
C GLU A 494 24.84 5.75 -8.93
N ILE A 495 24.72 6.71 -9.83
CA ILE A 495 25.79 7.15 -10.74
C ILE A 495 26.06 8.63 -10.53
N ASP A 496 27.34 8.99 -10.34
CA ASP A 496 27.85 10.35 -10.13
C ASP A 496 27.12 11.10 -8.98
N ALA A 497 26.73 10.36 -7.93
CA ALA A 497 25.97 10.87 -6.79
C ALA A 497 24.66 11.57 -7.20
N LEU A 498 24.01 11.07 -8.24
CA LEU A 498 22.74 11.58 -8.75
C LEU A 498 21.66 10.51 -8.70
N ASP A 499 20.46 10.89 -8.28
CA ASP A 499 19.30 10.01 -8.34
C ASP A 499 18.93 9.65 -9.79
N GLN A 500 18.31 8.50 -10.01
CA GLN A 500 17.73 8.09 -11.30
C GLN A 500 16.66 9.07 -11.79
N SER A 501 15.94 9.70 -10.86
CA SER A 501 14.86 10.66 -11.11
C SER A 501 15.11 11.96 -10.35
N GLU A 502 14.70 13.09 -10.91
CA GLU A 502 14.93 14.42 -10.32
C GLU A 502 13.87 14.76 -9.28
N MET A 503 14.24 14.88 -8.00
CA MET A 503 13.34 15.38 -6.96
C MET A 503 13.18 16.90 -7.05
N LEU A 504 11.92 17.39 -7.20
CA LEU A 504 11.57 18.81 -7.20
C LEU A 504 10.84 19.24 -5.92
N GLY A 505 10.54 18.32 -5.06
CA GLY A 505 9.86 18.56 -3.77
C GLY A 505 9.33 17.26 -3.17
N ALA A 506 8.79 17.34 -1.96
CA ALA A 506 8.39 16.16 -1.17
C ALA A 506 7.42 15.18 -1.89
N PHE A 507 6.66 15.66 -2.87
CA PHE A 507 5.70 14.87 -3.68
C PHE A 507 5.74 15.27 -5.16
N LEU A 508 6.86 15.77 -5.65
CA LEU A 508 6.98 16.25 -7.02
C LEU A 508 8.29 15.77 -7.61
N TRP A 509 8.19 15.12 -8.76
CA TRP A 509 9.32 14.71 -9.57
C TRP A 509 9.41 15.59 -10.82
N GLY A 510 10.65 15.81 -11.27
CA GLY A 510 11.01 16.41 -12.54
C GLY A 510 11.09 15.34 -13.64
N ARG A 511 12.27 15.17 -14.24
CA ARG A 511 12.51 14.05 -15.15
C ARG A 511 12.60 12.77 -14.33
N ALA A 512 11.69 11.84 -14.58
CA ALA A 512 11.66 10.52 -13.97
C ALA A 512 12.39 9.50 -14.86
N ALA A 513 13.07 8.54 -14.26
CA ALA A 513 13.57 7.36 -14.95
C ALA A 513 12.42 6.59 -15.60
N ASN A 514 12.65 6.07 -16.79
CA ASN A 514 11.69 5.30 -17.54
C ASN A 514 12.25 3.87 -17.68
N ALA A 515 11.71 2.96 -16.85
CA ALA A 515 12.12 1.57 -16.86
C ALA A 515 11.44 0.79 -17.99
N LYS A 516 12.16 -0.17 -18.57
CA LYS A 516 11.69 -1.00 -19.65
C LYS A 516 12.13 -2.45 -19.45
N LEU A 517 11.18 -3.37 -19.46
CA LEU A 517 11.47 -4.80 -19.47
C LEU A 517 12.16 -5.21 -20.78
N LEU A 518 13.25 -5.93 -20.68
CA LEU A 518 13.97 -6.53 -21.80
C LEU A 518 13.65 -8.01 -21.96
N SER A 519 13.58 -8.76 -20.87
CA SER A 519 13.19 -10.17 -20.91
C SER A 519 12.59 -10.68 -19.60
N TRP A 520 11.65 -11.60 -19.72
CA TRP A 520 11.07 -12.39 -18.63
C TRP A 520 11.12 -13.86 -19.02
N ARG A 521 11.84 -14.67 -18.26
CA ARG A 521 12.05 -16.11 -18.52
C ARG A 521 11.84 -16.90 -17.24
N PRO A 522 10.59 -17.08 -16.81
CA PRO A 522 10.29 -17.87 -15.61
C PRO A 522 10.55 -19.36 -15.85
N THR A 523 10.96 -20.06 -14.80
CA THR A 523 11.07 -21.51 -14.75
C THR A 523 10.53 -22.03 -13.43
N SER A 524 10.29 -23.32 -13.31
CA SER A 524 9.96 -23.95 -12.02
C SER A 524 11.08 -23.82 -10.98
N ASP A 525 12.29 -23.48 -11.42
CA ASP A 525 13.49 -23.26 -10.60
C ASP A 525 13.75 -21.75 -10.31
N GLY A 526 12.78 -20.88 -10.56
CA GLY A 526 12.89 -19.41 -10.43
C GLY A 526 12.96 -18.72 -11.77
N GLY A 527 14.11 -18.77 -12.50
CA GLY A 527 14.26 -18.17 -13.83
C GLY A 527 15.03 -16.85 -13.84
N SER A 528 14.79 -16.00 -14.85
CA SER A 528 15.47 -14.71 -14.98
C SER A 528 14.55 -13.59 -15.46
N VAL A 529 14.89 -12.37 -15.04
CA VAL A 529 14.28 -11.11 -15.49
C VAL A 529 15.37 -10.11 -15.82
N SER A 530 15.17 -9.30 -16.86
CA SER A 530 16.08 -8.23 -17.26
C SER A 530 15.31 -6.98 -17.64
N GLY A 531 15.79 -5.83 -17.19
CA GLY A 531 15.25 -4.51 -17.52
C GLY A 531 16.37 -3.48 -17.68
N GLU A 532 16.03 -2.34 -18.25
CA GLU A 532 16.89 -1.16 -18.41
C GLU A 532 16.11 0.11 -18.04
N HIS A 533 16.82 1.18 -17.69
CA HIS A 533 16.23 2.51 -17.54
C HIS A 533 17.13 3.62 -18.11
N ASP A 534 16.49 4.75 -18.45
CA ASP A 534 17.09 5.93 -19.07
C ASP A 534 17.36 7.08 -18.07
N GLY A 535 17.32 6.80 -16.79
CA GLY A 535 17.40 7.82 -15.74
C GLY A 535 18.67 8.67 -15.79
N TYR A 536 19.77 8.12 -16.31
CA TYR A 536 21.08 8.76 -16.42
C TYR A 536 21.42 9.29 -17.82
N ASP A 537 20.46 9.24 -18.78
CA ASP A 537 20.64 9.85 -20.10
C ASP A 537 20.84 11.38 -20.08
N ARG A 538 20.56 12.01 -18.91
CA ARG A 538 20.74 13.44 -18.69
C ARG A 538 22.17 13.84 -18.32
N LEU A 539 23.06 12.89 -18.08
CA LEU A 539 24.46 13.14 -17.81
C LEU A 539 25.16 13.68 -19.06
N ALA A 540 26.30 14.34 -18.89
CA ALA A 540 27.13 14.85 -20.00
C ALA A 540 27.61 13.70 -20.87
N ASP A 541 28.03 12.60 -20.26
CA ASP A 541 28.14 11.28 -20.88
C ASP A 541 26.91 10.45 -20.46
N PRO A 542 25.96 10.20 -21.35
CA PRO A 542 24.78 9.44 -21.03
C PRO A 542 25.09 8.01 -20.61
N VAL A 543 24.46 7.53 -19.53
CA VAL A 543 24.64 6.17 -19.06
C VAL A 543 23.30 5.42 -19.09
N THR A 544 23.28 4.28 -19.79
CA THR A 544 22.18 3.33 -19.71
C THR A 544 22.51 2.26 -18.68
N HIS A 545 21.66 2.11 -17.66
CA HIS A 545 21.77 1.02 -16.69
C HIS A 545 20.83 -0.11 -17.06
N ARG A 546 21.40 -1.30 -17.25
CA ARG A 546 20.67 -2.55 -17.47
C ARG A 546 20.95 -3.52 -16.34
N ARG A 547 19.92 -4.13 -15.79
CA ARG A 547 20.05 -5.16 -14.75
C ARG A 547 19.40 -6.45 -15.19
N THR A 548 20.11 -7.57 -14.97
CA THR A 548 19.57 -8.93 -15.09
C THR A 548 19.66 -9.64 -13.75
N VAL A 549 18.51 -10.17 -13.29
CA VAL A 549 18.42 -10.98 -12.07
C VAL A 549 18.09 -12.40 -12.46
N THR A 550 18.85 -13.38 -11.95
CA THR A 550 18.66 -14.80 -12.22
C THR A 550 18.63 -15.58 -10.92
N LEU A 551 17.54 -16.28 -10.68
CA LEU A 551 17.38 -17.22 -9.56
C LEU A 551 17.46 -18.65 -10.10
N ALA A 552 18.48 -19.39 -9.69
CA ALA A 552 18.61 -20.84 -9.86
C ALA A 552 18.36 -21.49 -8.49
N GLY A 553 17.10 -21.71 -8.19
CA GLY A 553 16.64 -22.04 -6.86
C GLY A 553 17.08 -23.42 -6.39
N GLU A 554 17.05 -24.45 -7.27
CA GLU A 554 17.52 -25.81 -6.95
C GLU A 554 18.99 -25.78 -6.46
N THR A 555 19.84 -25.00 -7.11
CA THR A 555 21.24 -24.86 -6.70
C THR A 555 21.43 -23.87 -5.55
N GLY A 556 20.43 -23.06 -5.23
CA GLY A 556 20.53 -22.02 -4.22
C GLY A 556 21.39 -20.82 -4.65
N LEU A 557 21.36 -20.47 -5.93
CA LEU A 557 22.16 -19.37 -6.49
C LEU A 557 21.26 -18.25 -7.01
N LEU A 558 21.47 -17.02 -6.50
CA LEU A 558 20.89 -15.79 -7.06
C LEU A 558 22.03 -14.94 -7.61
N THR A 559 21.90 -14.48 -8.87
CA THR A 559 22.87 -13.60 -9.52
C THR A 559 22.20 -12.30 -9.92
N ILE A 560 22.81 -11.17 -9.57
CA ILE A 560 22.44 -9.84 -10.03
C ILE A 560 23.59 -9.36 -10.91
N ARG A 561 23.29 -9.05 -12.16
CA ARG A 561 24.26 -8.58 -13.15
C ARG A 561 23.81 -7.20 -13.61
N ASP A 562 24.65 -6.21 -13.35
CA ASP A 562 24.49 -4.81 -13.74
C ASP A 562 25.40 -4.48 -14.90
N GLU A 563 24.84 -3.97 -15.98
CA GLU A 563 25.55 -3.50 -17.17
C GLU A 563 25.36 -1.99 -17.28
N LEU A 564 26.46 -1.29 -17.42
CA LEU A 564 26.48 0.15 -17.67
C LEU A 564 27.07 0.37 -19.05
N ASP A 565 26.29 0.99 -19.94
CA ASP A 565 26.77 1.43 -21.25
C ASP A 565 27.14 2.93 -21.12
N ALA A 566 28.42 3.26 -21.20
CA ALA A 566 28.97 4.60 -21.03
C ALA A 566 30.23 4.77 -21.90
N MET A 567 30.62 6.01 -22.19
CA MET A 567 31.87 6.28 -22.94
C MET A 567 32.99 6.73 -22.03
N ASP A 568 32.68 7.53 -21.03
CA ASP A 568 33.63 8.15 -20.11
C ASP A 568 33.72 7.43 -18.76
N SER A 569 34.31 8.09 -17.79
CA SER A 569 34.50 7.57 -16.42
C SER A 569 33.43 8.09 -15.48
N HIS A 570 32.76 7.19 -14.76
CA HIS A 570 31.72 7.51 -13.80
C HIS A 570 32.02 6.98 -12.41
N GLN A 571 31.54 7.68 -11.37
CA GLN A 571 31.48 7.17 -10.01
C GLN A 571 30.22 6.35 -9.84
N VAL A 572 30.39 5.12 -9.40
CA VAL A 572 29.26 4.19 -9.22
C VAL A 572 29.17 3.77 -7.75
N GLU A 573 27.98 3.88 -7.19
CA GLU A 573 27.67 3.32 -5.88
C GLU A 573 26.57 2.23 -6.00
N PHE A 574 26.94 1.02 -5.63
CA PHE A 574 26.02 -0.11 -5.51
C PHE A 574 25.57 -0.24 -4.06
N ARG A 575 24.26 -0.35 -3.80
CA ARG A 575 23.73 -0.41 -2.43
C ARG A 575 22.83 -1.60 -2.20
N LEU A 576 22.93 -2.18 -0.99
CA LEU A 576 22.07 -3.24 -0.48
C LEU A 576 21.61 -2.88 0.94
N HIS A 577 20.31 -2.81 1.15
CA HIS A 577 19.66 -2.52 2.41
C HIS A 577 19.13 -3.80 3.03
N PHE A 578 19.60 -4.11 4.24
CA PHE A 578 19.23 -5.35 4.94
C PHE A 578 18.18 -5.07 6.00
N ALA A 579 17.24 -6.01 6.15
CA ALA A 579 16.23 -5.94 7.20
C ALA A 579 16.85 -5.83 8.60
N GLU A 580 16.15 -5.19 9.53
CA GLU A 580 16.64 -4.86 10.88
C GLU A 580 17.10 -6.08 11.71
N HIS A 581 16.60 -7.27 11.41
CA HIS A 581 16.99 -8.52 12.09
C HIS A 581 18.19 -9.22 11.45
N CYS A 582 18.70 -8.73 10.31
CA CYS A 582 19.88 -9.27 9.66
C CYS A 582 21.17 -8.79 10.35
N ARG A 583 22.10 -9.72 10.55
CA ARG A 583 23.47 -9.41 10.99
C ARG A 583 24.41 -9.57 9.82
N VAL A 584 24.97 -8.47 9.36
CA VAL A 584 25.88 -8.42 8.20
C VAL A 584 27.32 -8.31 8.66
N ARG A 585 28.20 -9.14 8.11
CA ARG A 585 29.65 -9.08 8.32
C ARG A 585 30.35 -9.05 6.98
N THR A 586 31.23 -8.09 6.79
CA THR A 586 32.05 -7.95 5.57
C THR A 586 33.40 -8.63 5.72
N SER A 587 33.97 -9.11 4.64
CA SER A 587 35.36 -9.60 4.57
C SER A 587 36.17 -8.77 3.56
N PRO A 588 37.52 -8.76 3.66
CA PRO A 588 38.39 -8.04 2.72
C PRO A 588 38.24 -8.50 1.25
N SER A 589 37.66 -9.67 1.00
CA SER A 589 37.46 -10.22 -0.35
C SER A 589 36.08 -9.90 -0.92
N ASN A 590 35.41 -8.83 -0.47
CA ASN A 590 34.05 -8.44 -0.88
C ASN A 590 32.98 -9.53 -0.66
N VAL A 591 33.23 -10.47 0.25
CA VAL A 591 32.24 -11.45 0.65
C VAL A 591 31.56 -11.02 1.92
N LEU A 592 30.24 -10.92 1.86
CA LEU A 592 29.39 -10.65 3.02
C LEU A 592 28.85 -11.98 3.56
N ARG A 593 28.80 -12.09 4.89
CA ARG A 593 28.00 -13.11 5.58
C ARG A 593 26.80 -12.45 6.22
N VAL A 594 25.61 -12.97 5.93
CA VAL A 594 24.33 -12.46 6.45
C VAL A 594 23.67 -13.57 7.25
N CYS A 595 23.43 -13.31 8.51
CA CYS A 595 22.79 -14.26 9.43
C CYS A 595 21.42 -13.71 9.84
N LEU A 596 20.40 -14.58 9.75
CA LEU A 596 19.02 -14.36 10.18
C LEU A 596 18.61 -15.53 11.05
N ALA A 597 18.40 -15.33 12.35
CA ALA A 597 18.09 -16.42 13.27
C ALA A 597 18.98 -17.67 12.98
N ASP A 598 18.40 -18.74 12.44
CA ASP A 598 19.08 -20.01 12.13
C ASP A 598 19.51 -20.13 10.66
N VAL A 599 19.37 -19.05 9.87
CA VAL A 599 19.68 -19.04 8.43
C VAL A 599 20.92 -18.20 8.17
N GLU A 600 21.90 -18.75 7.46
CA GLU A 600 23.09 -18.02 6.99
C GLU A 600 23.15 -18.08 5.47
N LEU A 601 23.42 -16.95 4.85
CA LEU A 601 23.70 -16.81 3.42
C LEU A 601 24.95 -15.97 3.20
N SER A 602 25.55 -16.08 2.02
CA SER A 602 26.71 -15.28 1.65
C SER A 602 26.47 -14.54 0.34
N LEU A 603 26.96 -13.30 0.28
CA LEU A 603 26.95 -12.49 -0.93
C LEU A 603 28.39 -12.19 -1.32
N GLU A 604 28.71 -12.35 -2.59
CA GLU A 604 29.98 -11.97 -3.18
C GLU A 604 29.73 -10.81 -4.14
N LEU A 605 30.27 -9.62 -3.81
CA LEU A 605 30.19 -8.43 -4.64
C LEU A 605 31.39 -8.37 -5.60
N ASP A 606 31.21 -7.68 -6.72
CA ASP A 606 32.26 -7.50 -7.71
C ASP A 606 33.56 -7.00 -7.08
N ALA A 607 34.70 -7.59 -7.47
CA ALA A 607 36.00 -7.31 -6.88
C ALA A 607 36.50 -5.86 -7.12
N ARG A 608 35.94 -5.16 -8.10
CA ARG A 608 36.26 -3.75 -8.37
C ARG A 608 35.66 -2.77 -7.38
N LEU A 609 34.62 -3.18 -6.63
CA LEU A 609 33.94 -2.36 -5.64
C LEU A 609 34.77 -2.27 -4.35
N ALA A 610 34.95 -1.07 -3.83
CA ALA A 610 35.39 -0.85 -2.47
C ALA A 610 34.17 -0.94 -1.54
N VAL A 611 34.08 -2.03 -0.77
CA VAL A 611 32.89 -2.40 0.00
C VAL A 611 32.99 -1.98 1.45
N GLU A 612 31.98 -1.27 1.94
CA GLU A 612 31.80 -0.98 3.37
C GLU A 612 30.41 -1.37 3.83
N SER A 613 30.25 -1.62 5.13
CA SER A 613 28.94 -1.81 5.77
C SER A 613 28.70 -0.69 6.77
N VAL A 614 27.62 0.03 6.56
CA VAL A 614 27.19 1.15 7.41
C VAL A 614 25.99 0.68 8.23
N SER A 615 26.08 0.87 9.54
CA SER A 615 24.94 0.76 10.45
C SER A 615 24.43 2.15 10.79
N ALA A 616 23.13 2.29 11.01
CA ALA A 616 22.52 3.58 11.30
C ALA A 616 23.23 4.34 12.43
N ALA A 617 23.65 5.56 12.13
CA ALA A 617 24.22 6.52 13.07
C ALA A 617 23.30 7.74 13.17
N ASP A 618 23.40 8.49 14.27
CA ASP A 618 22.51 9.63 14.55
C ASP A 618 22.75 10.80 13.57
N ASP A 619 23.92 10.86 12.92
CA ASP A 619 24.36 11.87 11.97
C ASP A 619 24.33 11.40 10.49
N GLY A 620 23.88 10.17 10.24
CA GLY A 620 23.81 9.57 8.90
C GLY A 620 22.40 9.08 8.53
N HIS A 621 22.14 8.99 7.23
CA HIS A 621 20.84 8.49 6.73
C HIS A 621 20.89 7.00 6.41
N ALA A 622 22.03 6.46 5.96
CA ALA A 622 22.18 5.05 5.62
C ALA A 622 22.06 4.13 6.84
N GLY A 623 21.51 2.94 6.63
CA GLY A 623 21.32 1.94 7.69
C GLY A 623 20.04 2.12 8.51
N TRP A 624 19.18 3.07 8.19
CA TRP A 624 17.85 3.18 8.75
C TRP A 624 16.81 2.41 7.92
N ILE A 625 15.92 1.71 8.61
CA ILE A 625 14.74 1.06 8.06
C ILE A 625 13.51 1.65 8.72
N SER A 626 12.50 2.02 7.94
CA SER A 626 11.23 2.56 8.41
C SER A 626 10.10 1.56 8.12
N PRO A 627 9.80 0.63 9.03
CA PRO A 627 8.75 -0.35 8.84
C PRO A 627 7.33 0.23 8.96
N ALA A 628 7.21 1.45 9.47
CA ALA A 628 5.95 2.18 9.63
C ALA A 628 6.22 3.69 9.71
N TYR A 629 5.19 4.48 9.48
CA TYR A 629 5.27 5.94 9.56
C TYR A 629 5.73 6.39 10.96
N HIS A 630 6.67 7.33 11.05
CA HIS A 630 7.35 7.80 12.27
C HIS A 630 8.17 6.74 13.03
N VAL A 631 8.29 5.51 12.50
CA VAL A 631 9.08 4.44 13.13
C VAL A 631 10.37 4.22 12.37
N LYS A 632 11.52 4.41 13.03
CA LYS A 632 12.85 4.05 12.50
C LYS A 632 13.47 2.92 13.31
N ARG A 633 14.10 1.96 12.63
CA ARG A 633 14.87 0.88 13.23
C ARG A 633 16.24 0.81 12.61
N ARG A 634 17.23 0.41 13.41
CA ARG A 634 18.60 0.23 12.92
C ARG A 634 18.68 -1.04 12.08
N GLY A 635 19.18 -0.90 10.85
CA GLY A 635 19.55 -1.98 9.95
C GLY A 635 20.99 -1.85 9.52
N ALA A 636 21.36 -2.52 8.46
CA ALA A 636 22.66 -2.40 7.82
C ALA A 636 22.46 -2.03 6.33
N THR A 637 23.26 -1.09 5.84
CA THR A 637 23.41 -0.81 4.41
C THR A 637 24.84 -1.17 4.00
N VAL A 638 24.97 -2.00 2.97
CA VAL A 638 26.26 -2.27 2.34
C VAL A 638 26.39 -1.38 1.12
N ILE A 639 27.51 -0.69 1.01
CA ILE A 639 27.81 0.25 -0.05
C ILE A 639 29.11 -0.21 -0.75
N GLY A 640 29.03 -0.45 -2.05
CA GLY A 640 30.18 -0.76 -2.90
C GLY A 640 30.46 0.41 -3.83
N ARG A 641 31.65 1.01 -3.77
CA ARG A 641 32.04 2.17 -4.57
C ARG A 641 33.13 1.83 -5.58
N ALA A 642 33.01 2.35 -6.78
CA ALA A 642 34.09 2.27 -7.78
C ALA A 642 34.02 3.48 -8.72
N THR A 643 35.19 3.83 -9.30
CA THR A 643 35.25 4.67 -10.49
C THR A 643 35.44 3.73 -11.67
N LEU A 644 34.46 3.70 -12.57
CA LEU A 644 34.43 2.78 -13.71
C LEU A 644 34.52 3.56 -15.01
N ASN A 645 35.12 2.97 -16.03
CA ASN A 645 35.43 3.65 -17.29
C ASN A 645 34.85 2.87 -18.47
N GLY A 646 34.06 3.52 -19.30
CA GLY A 646 33.39 2.93 -20.45
C GLY A 646 32.34 1.87 -20.06
N ASP A 647 32.07 0.96 -21.00
CA ASP A 647 31.11 -0.14 -20.77
C ASP A 647 31.63 -1.10 -19.69
N VAL A 648 30.78 -1.34 -18.71
CA VAL A 648 31.14 -2.16 -17.54
C VAL A 648 30.03 -3.12 -17.18
N VAL A 649 30.44 -4.31 -16.71
CA VAL A 649 29.54 -5.30 -16.09
C VAL A 649 29.98 -5.56 -14.67
N LEU A 650 29.08 -5.33 -13.72
CA LEU A 650 29.25 -5.71 -12.31
C LEU A 650 28.43 -6.95 -12.02
N THR A 651 28.92 -7.85 -11.18
CA THR A 651 28.21 -9.06 -10.80
C THR A 651 28.19 -9.23 -9.29
N THR A 652 26.99 -9.39 -8.74
CA THR A 652 26.76 -9.79 -7.34
C THR A 652 26.17 -11.19 -7.33
N THR A 653 26.76 -12.08 -6.54
CA THR A 653 26.31 -13.46 -6.38
C THR A 653 25.86 -13.70 -4.96
N VAL A 654 24.62 -14.18 -4.78
CA VAL A 654 24.08 -14.59 -3.48
C VAL A 654 24.00 -16.12 -3.42
N ARG A 655 24.69 -16.71 -2.45
CA ARG A 655 24.59 -18.14 -2.16
C ARG A 655 23.61 -18.33 -1.01
N LEU A 656 22.46 -18.92 -1.33
CA LEU A 656 21.38 -19.22 -0.42
C LEU A 656 21.78 -20.36 0.55
N PRO A 657 21.11 -20.55 1.68
CA PRO A 657 21.53 -21.49 2.74
C PRO A 657 21.73 -22.93 2.29
N TRP A 658 21.05 -23.37 1.25
CA TRP A 658 21.15 -24.73 0.70
C TRP A 658 22.14 -24.86 -0.45
N PHE A 659 22.82 -23.80 -0.89
CA PHE A 659 23.77 -23.80 -1.97
C PHE A 659 24.82 -24.93 -1.87
N ALA A 660 25.40 -25.12 -0.70
CA ALA A 660 26.43 -26.14 -0.47
C ALA A 660 25.92 -27.60 -0.53
N LYS A 661 24.61 -27.82 -0.41
CA LYS A 661 24.01 -29.16 -0.46
C LYS A 661 23.87 -29.68 -1.90
N HIS A 662 23.78 -28.80 -2.87
CA HIS A 662 23.43 -29.11 -4.26
C HIS A 662 24.61 -28.93 -5.24
N VAL A 663 25.72 -28.32 -4.78
CA VAL A 663 26.89 -28.06 -5.63
C VAL A 663 28.10 -28.85 -5.13
N ALA A 664 28.58 -29.80 -5.96
CA ALA A 664 29.82 -30.49 -5.72
C ALA A 664 31.00 -29.58 -6.15
N PHE A 665 31.89 -29.27 -5.21
CA PHE A 665 33.12 -28.50 -5.52
C PHE A 665 34.24 -29.43 -5.96
N LYS A 666 34.81 -29.14 -7.12
CA LYS A 666 36.06 -29.75 -7.55
C LYS A 666 37.23 -28.87 -7.11
N ARG A 667 38.15 -29.43 -6.34
CA ARG A 667 39.38 -28.75 -6.02
C ARG A 667 40.24 -28.64 -7.30
N LEU A 668 40.52 -27.47 -7.76
CA LEU A 668 41.42 -27.24 -8.85
C LEU A 668 42.88 -27.43 -8.35
N GLU A 669 43.77 -27.95 -9.21
CA GLU A 669 45.19 -28.20 -8.88
C GLU A 669 45.93 -26.96 -8.36
N ASN A 670 45.40 -25.78 -8.54
CA ASN A 670 45.93 -24.47 -8.07
C ASN A 670 45.32 -23.96 -6.79
N GLY A 671 44.58 -24.77 -6.03
CA GLY A 671 44.06 -24.38 -4.70
C GLY A 671 42.76 -23.55 -4.68
N GLY A 672 42.15 -23.24 -5.84
CA GLY A 672 40.83 -22.58 -5.94
C GLY A 672 39.68 -23.58 -5.93
N LEU A 673 38.51 -23.15 -5.49
CA LEU A 673 37.26 -23.91 -5.55
C LEU A 673 36.44 -23.45 -6.76
N ALA A 674 36.09 -24.39 -7.65
CA ALA A 674 35.14 -24.14 -8.73
C ALA A 674 33.95 -25.10 -8.62
N PRO A 675 32.71 -24.70 -8.92
CA PRO A 675 31.57 -25.57 -8.91
C PRO A 675 31.66 -26.58 -10.06
N ALA A 676 31.48 -27.88 -9.74
CA ALA A 676 31.32 -28.91 -10.75
C ALA A 676 29.83 -29.03 -11.09
N VAL A 677 29.44 -28.49 -12.22
CA VAL A 677 28.08 -28.71 -12.76
C VAL A 677 28.02 -30.12 -13.29
N THR A 678 27.32 -31.02 -12.59
CA THR A 678 26.96 -32.32 -13.13
C THR A 678 25.77 -32.13 -14.08
N ALA A 679 26.06 -31.96 -15.37
CA ALA A 679 25.04 -32.10 -16.39
C ALA A 679 24.57 -33.56 -16.39
N LYS A 680 23.39 -33.86 -15.89
CA LYS A 680 22.66 -35.06 -16.19
C LYS A 680 22.29 -35.02 -17.66
N ALA A 681 23.02 -35.74 -18.51
CA ALA A 681 22.63 -35.99 -19.88
C ALA A 681 21.30 -36.77 -19.89
N SER A 682 20.31 -36.22 -20.48
CA SER A 682 19.07 -36.90 -20.82
C SER A 682 19.37 -37.90 -21.94
N PRO A 683 19.05 -39.19 -21.82
CA PRO A 683 19.27 -40.16 -22.89
C PRO A 683 18.01 -40.22 -23.76
N ASP A 684 17.94 -39.39 -24.81
CA ASP A 684 17.08 -39.66 -25.97
C ASP A 684 17.47 -38.72 -27.13
N ALA A 685 18.56 -39.09 -27.80
CA ALA A 685 18.84 -38.63 -29.14
C ALA A 685 18.70 -39.83 -30.10
N VAL A 686 17.51 -39.99 -30.64
CA VAL A 686 17.29 -40.93 -31.75
C VAL A 686 18.00 -40.37 -33.00
N ARG A 687 18.92 -41.19 -33.51
CA ARG A 687 19.60 -41.03 -34.80
C ARG A 687 18.59 -41.08 -35.93
N HIS A 688 18.59 -40.05 -36.79
CA HIS A 688 18.15 -40.19 -38.18
C HIS A 688 19.25 -39.66 -39.10
N GLY A 689 19.81 -40.56 -39.91
CA GLY A 689 20.66 -40.25 -41.06
C GLY A 689 19.82 -39.84 -42.28
N PRO A 690 20.50 -39.39 -43.35
CA PRO A 690 19.84 -38.67 -44.44
C PRO A 690 19.34 -39.63 -45.51
N ASP A 691 18.17 -39.30 -46.10
CA ASP A 691 17.94 -39.39 -47.56
C ASP A 691 16.45 -39.22 -47.94
N GLY A 692 16.27 -38.56 -49.05
CA GLY A 692 15.17 -38.90 -49.98
C GLY A 692 13.99 -37.96 -50.12
N THR A 693 14.14 -36.93 -50.95
CA THR A 693 13.21 -36.46 -52.02
C THR A 693 11.80 -37.05 -52.03
N HIS A 694 10.74 -36.25 -52.06
CA HIS A 694 9.77 -36.07 -53.14
C HIS A 694 8.58 -35.18 -52.73
N GLN A 695 8.46 -34.07 -53.43
CA GLN A 695 7.38 -33.46 -54.19
C GLN A 695 5.90 -33.84 -53.95
N ARG A 696 5.11 -32.74 -54.08
CA ARG A 696 3.70 -32.60 -54.53
C ARG A 696 2.64 -32.63 -53.41
N ALA A 697 1.61 -31.84 -53.45
CA ALA A 697 1.12 -30.73 -54.26
C ALA A 697 -0.32 -30.43 -53.76
N LEU A 698 -0.69 -29.15 -53.75
CA LEU A 698 -2.03 -28.60 -54.08
C LEU A 698 -3.28 -29.09 -53.31
N SER A 699 -3.99 -28.18 -52.63
CA SER A 699 -5.21 -27.55 -53.18
C SER A 699 -5.82 -26.51 -52.22
N SER A 700 -5.77 -25.30 -52.57
CA SER A 700 -6.78 -24.25 -52.75
C SER A 700 -8.23 -24.64 -52.43
N LYS A 701 -8.90 -23.78 -51.66
CA LYS A 701 -10.21 -23.23 -52.03
C LYS A 701 -10.46 -21.88 -51.35
N MET A 702 -10.55 -20.90 -52.22
CA MET A 702 -11.18 -19.58 -52.02
C MET A 702 -12.67 -19.72 -51.70
N PHE A 703 -13.22 -18.79 -50.92
CA PHE A 703 -14.46 -18.14 -51.31
C PHE A 703 -14.45 -16.66 -50.89
N SER A 704 -14.56 -15.82 -51.85
CA SER A 704 -14.88 -14.39 -51.93
C SER A 704 -16.27 -14.13 -51.32
N GLY A 705 -16.53 -13.01 -50.69
CA GLY A 705 -16.68 -11.68 -51.22
C GLY A 705 -17.93 -11.05 -50.65
N ARG A 706 -17.95 -9.85 -50.23
CA ARG A 706 -18.57 -8.66 -50.80
C ARG A 706 -18.57 -7.47 -49.84
N GLN A 707 -18.22 -6.39 -50.44
CA GLN A 707 -18.29 -5.00 -49.99
C GLN A 707 -19.74 -4.55 -49.71
N GLY A 708 -19.88 -3.59 -48.80
CA GLY A 708 -21.04 -2.71 -48.68
C GLY A 708 -20.65 -1.42 -47.94
N GLN A 709 -20.49 -0.37 -48.74
CA GLN A 709 -20.29 1.02 -48.30
C GLN A 709 -21.55 1.60 -47.66
N GLY A 710 -21.39 2.59 -46.78
CA GLY A 710 -22.47 3.54 -46.51
C GLY A 710 -22.30 4.49 -45.32
N LYS A 711 -21.57 5.59 -45.55
CA LYS A 711 -21.82 7.00 -45.15
C LYS A 711 -22.30 7.35 -43.71
N ARG A 712 -21.49 8.27 -43.16
CA ARG A 712 -21.81 9.25 -42.09
C ARG A 712 -23.02 10.16 -42.42
N PRO A 713 -23.56 10.90 -41.45
CA PRO A 713 -22.86 11.98 -40.77
C PRO A 713 -22.63 11.75 -39.23
#